data_653aad69657916b21645bf561db73c86
#
_entry.id   653aad69657916b21645bf561db73c86
#
_cell.length_a   1.000
_cell.length_b   1.000
_cell.length_c   1.000
_cell.angle_alpha   90.00
_cell.angle_beta   90.00
_cell.angle_gamma   90.00
#
_symmetry.space_group_name_H-M   'P 1'
#
loop_
_entity.id
_entity.type
_entity.pdbx_description
1 polymer ?
#
loop_
_entity_poly.entity_id
_entity_poly.type
_entity_poly.pdbx_seq_one_letter_code
_entity_poly.pdbx_strand_id
1 'polypeptide(L)'
;MVRYTPVNGSMLEHQKTSPWPTNCLPMFEANPTRPRVFGVPLGVDFPQALLDGILARLDPERPDAIAKICLITATTRMERRLTDLLRARGPGFLPQLHQVGNLDGLIPLADVPAADDGLATQLELAQMVRALLKTDPGFQAESAAFELADGLIKIIGEIAGEGVDPDLIINSAIAEHHSEYWQKSRAFLELVQGYVAQSGKISTEMRQRLLVEALTVSWTQNPPNHPVLIAGSTGSRGTTRALMALVARLPQGAVILPGVDYDVGPTVWDTLQHAKIREDHPQFCVLDVAQRLGQEPGEIPRWTKDNAPLPARNKLVSLALRPAPVTDSWLSDGPHLKDLDKAVAGLSYLEAPSSRIEALAIALRMRKAAQDGLRVALITPDRVLTRQVTAALQRWQIEPDDSAGVPLSQSPPGRLIRQVARLIGRDLTSSALVALLKHPLVNTADRGEHLRHSRDLELDYLRKACPVPTLAGCQKWAEKRDGSSRMEWVDWIWSCLQPLKNVTTDQFEVMLARHLKAVSDLAAGPGGETSSELWAMQAGEAASATMAALEDASSSGGSVTPTEYQRVVESVLSTQEVRNPIVPHPDIMIWGTLEARVQGADLAILAGLNDSVWPEMPAPDPWLNRDMRLAAGLLLPERRIGLSAHDFQQAIASREVLITRSKRVDGTETVPSRWINRITNLLTGLPQDGRNKLAEMRARGNYWLDLAEQIETPRGASPRAKRPAPCPPVSARPRQLSVTTIEKLVRDPFAIYARYVLGLRPLDQLDVFPDAAMRGTALHEILQAFVETTKEALPGDPEAHLMEIGAQILNQRAPWPATRALWTAKLRRFASPFILSEQDRRRFAKPHRTELRGQLLRSSVGFTLTGTADRVDLTPDGRALIYDYKSGATPTQKVQDKINKQLQLLALMGEVGAFMDSSTLDVEATAYLSLNTADRMKLHSYKPGEIKEIGREFDRLIAAFDTPTQGYMSRRIPEPDRGYGHEYDSLARYGEWEDSDPPVPVDLTRLEARRDP
;
A
#
# COMPACT_ATOMS: atom_id res chain seq x y z
N MET A 1 -13.72 -43.33 0.89
CA MET A 1 -13.07 -44.56 0.38
C MET A 1 -13.87 -45.05 -0.83
N VAL A 2 -13.52 -44.62 -2.02
CA VAL A 2 -14.01 -45.26 -3.25
C VAL A 2 -12.92 -46.23 -3.68
N ARG A 3 -13.20 -47.53 -3.49
CA ARG A 3 -12.36 -48.59 -4.05
C ARG A 3 -12.64 -48.66 -5.55
N TYR A 4 -11.68 -48.30 -6.35
CA TYR A 4 -11.69 -48.58 -7.77
C TYR A 4 -11.44 -50.10 -7.96
N THR A 5 -12.39 -50.83 -8.42
CA THR A 5 -12.22 -52.17 -8.96
C THR A 5 -11.72 -52.07 -10.38
N PRO A 6 -10.65 -52.79 -10.77
CA PRO A 6 -10.15 -52.75 -12.15
C PRO A 6 -11.15 -53.49 -13.08
N VAL A 7 -11.55 -52.77 -14.12
CA VAL A 7 -12.29 -53.42 -15.24
C VAL A 7 -11.27 -54.19 -16.13
N ASN A 8 -11.42 -55.49 -16.19
CA ASN A 8 -10.69 -56.34 -17.16
C ASN A 8 -11.08 -55.97 -18.59
N GLY A 9 -10.18 -55.49 -19.37
CA GLY A 9 -10.33 -55.20 -20.79
C GLY A 9 -9.07 -55.62 -21.54
N SER A 10 -9.24 -56.61 -22.37
CA SER A 10 -8.37 -57.27 -23.32
C SER A 10 -7.13 -56.57 -23.85
N MET A 11 -6.04 -57.35 -23.86
CA MET A 11 -4.75 -57.10 -24.49
C MET A 11 -4.81 -56.56 -25.91
N LEU A 12 -4.20 -55.39 -26.10
CA LEU A 12 -3.48 -55.07 -27.35
C LEU A 12 -2.01 -54.93 -26.99
N GLU A 13 -1.20 -55.84 -27.47
CA GLU A 13 0.25 -55.75 -27.45
C GLU A 13 0.72 -54.59 -28.30
N HIS A 14 0.86 -53.41 -27.69
CA HIS A 14 1.71 -52.35 -28.21
C HIS A 14 3.12 -52.58 -27.62
N GLN A 15 4.08 -52.86 -28.49
CA GLN A 15 5.52 -52.88 -28.16
C GLN A 15 5.84 -51.59 -27.39
N LYS A 16 6.11 -51.77 -26.10
CA LYS A 16 6.61 -50.69 -25.21
C LYS A 16 8.04 -50.37 -25.64
N THR A 17 8.21 -49.39 -26.53
CA THR A 17 9.50 -48.69 -26.65
C THR A 17 9.60 -47.76 -25.46
N SER A 18 10.39 -48.17 -24.46
CA SER A 18 10.78 -47.23 -23.39
C SER A 18 11.40 -45.97 -24.03
N PRO A 19 10.98 -44.79 -23.67
CA PRO A 19 11.57 -43.55 -24.20
C PRO A 19 13.06 -43.36 -23.76
N TRP A 20 13.62 -44.28 -23.02
CA TRP A 20 14.94 -44.19 -22.43
C TRP A 20 15.95 -45.15 -23.09
N PRO A 21 17.16 -44.67 -23.40
CA PRO A 21 18.20 -45.52 -23.99
C PRO A 21 18.71 -46.60 -23.02
N THR A 22 18.82 -47.81 -23.52
CA THR A 22 19.09 -49.04 -22.78
C THR A 22 20.54 -49.21 -22.22
N ASN A 23 21.47 -48.28 -22.47
CA ASN A 23 22.87 -48.38 -21.99
C ASN A 23 23.27 -47.16 -21.15
N CYS A 24 22.82 -47.08 -19.90
CA CYS A 24 23.32 -46.12 -18.91
C CYS A 24 24.38 -46.79 -18.03
N LEU A 25 25.54 -46.16 -17.89
CA LEU A 25 26.47 -46.52 -16.80
C LEU A 25 25.83 -46.07 -15.49
N PRO A 26 25.86 -46.93 -14.45
CA PRO A 26 25.23 -46.61 -13.17
C PRO A 26 26.01 -45.47 -12.50
N MET A 27 25.28 -44.39 -12.07
CA MET A 27 25.85 -43.31 -11.27
C MET A 27 26.07 -43.76 -9.81
N PHE A 28 25.31 -44.73 -9.36
CA PHE A 28 25.36 -45.30 -8.02
C PHE A 28 25.43 -46.82 -8.10
N GLU A 29 25.97 -47.44 -7.04
CA GLU A 29 25.97 -48.89 -6.91
C GLU A 29 24.52 -49.44 -6.96
N ALA A 30 24.35 -50.58 -7.65
CA ALA A 30 23.04 -51.22 -7.69
C ALA A 30 22.63 -51.74 -6.31
N ASN A 31 21.33 -51.65 -5.99
CA ASN A 31 20.72 -52.11 -4.74
C ASN A 31 21.28 -51.41 -3.49
N PRO A 32 20.80 -50.17 -3.20
CA PRO A 32 21.22 -49.52 -1.97
C PRO A 32 20.72 -50.27 -0.75
N THR A 33 21.63 -50.55 0.19
CA THR A 33 21.29 -51.13 1.48
C THR A 33 20.49 -50.15 2.36
N ARG A 34 20.61 -48.86 2.08
CA ARG A 34 19.87 -47.75 2.71
C ARG A 34 19.39 -46.75 1.65
N PRO A 35 18.28 -46.03 1.87
CA PRO A 35 17.86 -44.93 0.99
C PRO A 35 18.97 -43.88 0.81
N ARG A 36 19.16 -43.38 -0.40
CA ARG A 36 20.26 -42.42 -0.70
C ARG A 36 19.80 -40.99 -0.47
N VAL A 37 20.25 -40.44 0.61
CA VAL A 37 20.09 -39.01 0.97
C VAL A 37 21.46 -38.41 1.18
N PHE A 38 21.69 -37.25 0.59
CA PHE A 38 22.91 -36.46 0.74
C PHE A 38 22.59 -35.07 1.20
N GLY A 39 23.48 -34.40 1.90
CA GLY A 39 23.37 -33.04 2.30
C GLY A 39 24.44 -32.14 1.72
N VAL A 40 24.10 -30.89 1.42
CA VAL A 40 25.04 -29.83 1.12
C VAL A 40 25.15 -28.94 2.35
N PRO A 41 26.37 -28.65 2.88
CA PRO A 41 26.53 -27.84 4.07
C PRO A 41 26.00 -26.41 3.92
N LEU A 42 25.68 -25.75 5.04
CA LEU A 42 25.28 -24.34 5.10
C LEU A 42 26.33 -23.42 4.45
N GLY A 43 25.84 -22.40 3.72
CA GLY A 43 26.65 -21.38 3.06
C GLY A 43 27.36 -21.80 1.77
N VAL A 44 27.25 -23.06 1.35
CA VAL A 44 27.75 -23.53 0.06
C VAL A 44 26.80 -23.10 -1.06
N ASP A 45 27.34 -22.66 -2.21
CA ASP A 45 26.54 -22.43 -3.42
C ASP A 45 25.95 -23.77 -3.89
N PHE A 46 24.67 -23.98 -3.58
CA PHE A 46 24.00 -25.25 -3.77
C PHE A 46 23.97 -25.71 -5.24
N PRO A 47 23.60 -24.88 -6.25
CA PRO A 47 23.60 -25.28 -7.64
C PRO A 47 24.99 -25.66 -8.14
N GLN A 48 26.02 -24.93 -7.72
CA GLN A 48 27.41 -25.25 -8.08
C GLN A 48 27.85 -26.60 -7.47
N ALA A 49 27.63 -26.80 -6.17
CA ALA A 49 27.95 -28.03 -5.48
C ALA A 49 27.15 -29.21 -6.04
N LEU A 50 25.89 -29.01 -6.39
CA LEU A 50 25.07 -30.04 -7.03
C LEU A 50 25.68 -30.48 -8.34
N LEU A 51 26.05 -29.52 -9.21
CA LEU A 51 26.66 -29.80 -10.50
C LEU A 51 28.02 -30.49 -10.37
N ASP A 52 28.88 -30.00 -9.47
CA ASP A 52 30.19 -30.57 -9.23
C ASP A 52 30.07 -32.02 -8.72
N GLY A 53 29.15 -32.30 -7.84
CA GLY A 53 28.88 -33.64 -7.34
C GLY A 53 28.28 -34.59 -8.40
N ILE A 54 27.47 -34.07 -9.33
CA ILE A 54 26.98 -34.80 -10.49
C ILE A 54 28.17 -35.19 -11.38
N LEU A 55 28.96 -34.21 -11.79
CA LEU A 55 30.10 -34.40 -12.68
C LEU A 55 31.18 -35.32 -12.09
N ALA A 56 31.43 -35.27 -10.79
CA ALA A 56 32.36 -36.15 -10.10
C ALA A 56 31.94 -37.61 -10.08
N ARG A 57 30.67 -37.91 -10.39
CA ARG A 57 30.13 -39.29 -10.44
C ARG A 57 29.88 -39.80 -11.86
N LEU A 58 30.03 -38.93 -12.85
CA LEU A 58 29.91 -39.31 -14.27
C LEU A 58 31.30 -39.70 -14.82
N ASP A 59 31.28 -40.57 -15.80
CA ASP A 59 32.49 -40.94 -16.57
C ASP A 59 32.91 -39.73 -17.43
N PRO A 60 34.13 -39.20 -17.25
CA PRO A 60 34.61 -38.05 -18.05
C PRO A 60 34.69 -38.35 -19.56
N GLU A 61 34.84 -39.63 -19.94
CA GLU A 61 34.90 -40.05 -21.34
C GLU A 61 33.50 -40.10 -22.01
N ARG A 62 32.43 -39.90 -21.21
CA ARG A 62 31.03 -39.97 -21.66
C ARG A 62 30.28 -38.65 -21.41
N PRO A 63 30.54 -37.59 -22.18
CA PRO A 63 29.88 -36.31 -21.99
C PRO A 63 28.34 -36.35 -22.21
N ASP A 64 27.86 -37.38 -22.93
CA ASP A 64 26.42 -37.62 -23.14
C ASP A 64 25.71 -38.15 -21.89
N ALA A 65 26.46 -38.67 -20.91
CA ALA A 65 25.85 -39.29 -19.72
C ALA A 65 24.98 -38.29 -18.90
N ILE A 66 25.32 -36.99 -18.91
CA ILE A 66 24.54 -35.95 -18.21
C ILE A 66 23.12 -35.79 -18.80
N ALA A 67 22.96 -36.00 -20.12
CA ALA A 67 21.65 -35.89 -20.78
C ALA A 67 20.66 -37.00 -20.36
N LYS A 68 21.16 -38.06 -19.74
CA LYS A 68 20.37 -39.18 -19.26
C LYS A 68 19.91 -39.00 -17.83
N ILE A 69 20.35 -37.95 -17.12
CA ILE A 69 19.94 -37.65 -15.75
C ILE A 69 18.60 -36.95 -15.76
N CYS A 70 17.63 -37.53 -15.05
CA CYS A 70 16.36 -36.84 -14.66
C CYS A 70 16.64 -36.06 -13.37
N LEU A 71 16.67 -34.73 -13.44
CA LEU A 71 16.92 -33.84 -12.32
C LEU A 71 15.65 -33.05 -11.95
N ILE A 72 15.07 -33.37 -10.81
CA ILE A 72 13.87 -32.72 -10.27
C ILE A 72 14.31 -31.63 -9.30
N THR A 73 14.05 -30.39 -9.66
CA THR A 73 14.51 -29.20 -8.93
C THR A 73 13.37 -28.54 -8.14
N ALA A 74 13.72 -27.71 -7.16
CA ALA A 74 12.74 -27.01 -6.32
C ALA A 74 12.11 -25.78 -7.02
N THR A 75 12.85 -25.05 -7.85
CA THR A 75 12.40 -23.77 -8.44
C THR A 75 12.94 -23.57 -9.87
N THR A 76 12.18 -22.84 -10.69
CA THR A 76 12.59 -22.43 -12.05
C THR A 76 13.90 -21.64 -12.06
N ARG A 77 14.15 -20.85 -11.02
CA ARG A 77 15.39 -20.06 -10.88
C ARG A 77 16.62 -20.94 -10.69
N MET A 78 16.46 -22.00 -9.92
CA MET A 78 17.52 -23.03 -9.78
C MET A 78 17.83 -23.68 -11.11
N GLU A 79 16.83 -24.01 -11.93
CA GLU A 79 17.01 -24.55 -13.28
C GLU A 79 17.79 -23.61 -14.17
N ARG A 80 17.42 -22.33 -14.18
CA ARG A 80 18.15 -21.30 -14.94
C ARG A 80 19.61 -21.21 -14.50
N ARG A 81 19.85 -21.16 -13.19
CA ARG A 81 21.20 -21.08 -12.64
C ARG A 81 22.05 -22.30 -13.01
N LEU A 82 21.50 -23.51 -12.95
CA LEU A 82 22.17 -24.72 -13.40
C LEU A 82 22.46 -24.70 -14.90
N THR A 83 21.52 -24.23 -15.70
CA THR A 83 21.72 -24.07 -17.15
C THR A 83 22.83 -23.04 -17.45
N ASP A 84 22.90 -21.93 -16.72
CA ASP A 84 23.94 -20.92 -16.87
C ASP A 84 25.32 -21.45 -16.45
N LEU A 85 25.38 -22.23 -15.37
CA LEU A 85 26.63 -22.89 -14.92
C LEU A 85 27.13 -23.91 -15.94
N LEU A 86 26.21 -24.66 -16.54
CA LEU A 86 26.57 -25.61 -17.60
C LEU A 86 27.03 -24.89 -18.87
N ARG A 87 26.35 -23.83 -19.30
CA ARG A 87 26.76 -23.01 -20.45
C ARG A 87 28.12 -22.35 -20.25
N ALA A 88 28.43 -21.88 -19.04
CA ALA A 88 29.72 -21.29 -18.72
C ALA A 88 30.92 -22.30 -18.85
N ARG A 89 30.65 -23.61 -18.80
CA ARG A 89 31.64 -24.67 -19.01
C ARG A 89 31.90 -24.99 -20.49
N GLY A 90 31.12 -24.39 -21.39
CA GLY A 90 31.25 -24.63 -22.85
C GLY A 90 30.11 -25.47 -23.43
N PRO A 91 30.16 -25.76 -24.73
CA PRO A 91 29.12 -26.56 -25.41
C PRO A 91 29.02 -27.96 -24.80
N GLY A 92 27.83 -28.41 -24.48
CA GLY A 92 27.59 -29.72 -23.88
C GLY A 92 26.12 -30.07 -23.78
N PHE A 93 25.85 -31.25 -23.28
CA PHE A 93 24.49 -31.74 -23.05
C PHE A 93 23.95 -31.21 -21.72
N LEU A 94 22.62 -31.01 -21.65
CA LEU A 94 21.90 -30.63 -20.43
C LEU A 94 21.18 -31.85 -19.84
N PRO A 95 21.04 -31.95 -18.51
CA PRO A 95 20.17 -32.95 -17.89
C PRO A 95 18.70 -32.66 -18.23
N GLN A 96 17.84 -33.64 -18.06
CA GLN A 96 16.42 -33.46 -18.16
C GLN A 96 15.92 -32.77 -16.88
N LEU A 97 15.49 -31.52 -17.00
CA LEU A 97 15.07 -30.70 -15.87
C LEU A 97 13.57 -30.80 -15.69
N HIS A 98 13.14 -31.12 -14.48
CA HIS A 98 11.75 -31.11 -14.04
C HIS A 98 11.61 -30.33 -12.73
N GLN A 99 10.42 -29.85 -12.44
CA GLN A 99 10.14 -29.18 -11.17
C GLN A 99 9.34 -30.09 -10.25
N VAL A 100 9.58 -30.01 -8.95
CA VAL A 100 8.79 -30.72 -7.93
C VAL A 100 7.29 -30.39 -8.05
N GLY A 101 6.95 -29.18 -8.51
CA GLY A 101 5.58 -28.74 -8.73
C GLY A 101 4.98 -29.15 -10.08
N ASN A 102 5.77 -29.70 -11.00
CA ASN A 102 5.32 -30.12 -12.33
C ASN A 102 6.00 -31.44 -12.72
N LEU A 103 5.31 -32.55 -12.48
CA LEU A 103 5.79 -33.92 -12.74
C LEU A 103 5.16 -34.53 -13.99
N ASP A 104 4.39 -33.78 -14.77
CA ASP A 104 3.57 -34.26 -15.89
C ASP A 104 4.40 -34.99 -16.96
N GLY A 105 5.64 -34.60 -17.17
CA GLY A 105 6.53 -35.23 -18.15
C GLY A 105 7.15 -36.57 -17.71
N LEU A 106 6.91 -37.04 -16.47
CA LEU A 106 7.55 -38.23 -15.90
C LEU A 106 6.73 -39.53 -16.11
N ILE A 107 5.44 -39.42 -16.38
CA ILE A 107 4.54 -40.52 -16.68
C ILE A 107 3.57 -40.15 -17.80
N PRO A 108 2.99 -41.16 -18.53
CA PRO A 108 1.90 -40.92 -19.45
C PRO A 108 0.69 -40.33 -18.72
N LEU A 109 0.22 -39.17 -19.16
CA LEU A 109 -0.83 -38.37 -18.51
C LEU A 109 -2.24 -39.03 -18.58
N ALA A 110 -2.40 -40.12 -19.35
CA ALA A 110 -3.70 -40.77 -19.57
C ALA A 110 -4.38 -41.30 -18.29
N ASP A 111 -3.58 -41.51 -17.22
CA ASP A 111 -4.05 -42.18 -16.00
C ASP A 111 -4.35 -41.21 -14.83
N VAL A 112 -4.08 -39.91 -14.99
CA VAL A 112 -4.28 -38.90 -13.91
C VAL A 112 -5.13 -37.78 -14.44
N PRO A 113 -6.33 -37.55 -13.88
CA PRO A 113 -7.22 -36.45 -14.33
C PRO A 113 -6.60 -35.08 -14.16
N ALA A 114 -6.98 -34.12 -14.99
CA ALA A 114 -6.58 -32.74 -14.87
C ALA A 114 -7.11 -32.11 -13.57
N ALA A 115 -6.44 -31.12 -13.06
CA ALA A 115 -6.98 -30.32 -11.96
C ALA A 115 -8.12 -29.44 -12.49
N ASP A 116 -9.15 -29.27 -11.66
CA ASP A 116 -10.26 -28.37 -11.92
C ASP A 116 -9.85 -26.89 -11.76
N ASP A 117 -10.67 -26.02 -12.32
CA ASP A 117 -10.45 -24.57 -12.13
C ASP A 117 -10.60 -24.18 -10.66
N GLY A 118 -9.49 -23.81 -10.07
CA GLY A 118 -9.43 -23.40 -8.67
C GLY A 118 -10.25 -22.15 -8.38
N LEU A 119 -10.35 -21.21 -9.34
CA LEU A 119 -11.10 -19.97 -9.17
C LEU A 119 -12.62 -20.23 -9.20
N ALA A 120 -13.09 -21.06 -10.10
CA ALA A 120 -14.50 -21.48 -10.12
C ALA A 120 -14.89 -22.17 -8.81
N THR A 121 -14.04 -23.10 -8.34
CA THR A 121 -14.24 -23.76 -7.04
C THR A 121 -14.25 -22.77 -5.86
N GLN A 122 -13.38 -21.76 -5.88
CA GLN A 122 -13.35 -20.72 -4.86
C GLN A 122 -14.63 -19.88 -4.84
N LEU A 123 -15.15 -19.52 -6.00
CA LEU A 123 -16.40 -18.78 -6.13
C LEU A 123 -17.60 -19.60 -5.64
N GLU A 124 -17.66 -20.89 -5.95
CA GLU A 124 -18.71 -21.80 -5.44
C GLU A 124 -18.65 -21.92 -3.90
N LEU A 125 -17.46 -22.15 -3.35
CA LEU A 125 -17.28 -22.21 -1.90
C LEU A 125 -17.64 -20.87 -1.24
N ALA A 126 -17.36 -19.74 -1.88
CA ALA A 126 -17.78 -18.44 -1.37
C ALA A 126 -19.30 -18.28 -1.28
N GLN A 127 -20.07 -18.89 -2.23
CA GLN A 127 -21.54 -18.95 -2.14
C GLN A 127 -22.00 -19.79 -0.94
N MET A 128 -21.36 -20.95 -0.71
CA MET A 128 -21.68 -21.80 0.44
C MET A 128 -21.35 -21.10 1.77
N VAL A 129 -20.18 -20.46 1.88
CA VAL A 129 -19.82 -19.66 3.06
C VAL A 129 -20.80 -18.53 3.29
N ARG A 130 -21.23 -17.83 2.23
CA ARG A 130 -22.24 -16.76 2.33
C ARG A 130 -23.56 -17.29 2.88
N ALA A 131 -24.02 -18.46 2.40
CA ALA A 131 -25.25 -19.07 2.89
C ALA A 131 -25.13 -19.37 4.40
N LEU A 132 -23.98 -19.87 4.87
CA LEU A 132 -23.69 -20.05 6.30
C LEU A 132 -23.75 -18.72 7.07
N LEU A 133 -23.06 -17.71 6.60
CA LEU A 133 -23.00 -16.39 7.27
C LEU A 133 -24.37 -15.70 7.38
N LYS A 134 -25.27 -15.96 6.44
CA LYS A 134 -26.68 -15.51 6.53
C LYS A 134 -27.47 -16.20 7.63
N THR A 135 -27.19 -17.49 7.87
CA THR A 135 -27.87 -18.25 8.94
C THR A 135 -27.27 -17.96 10.31
N ASP A 136 -26.00 -17.60 10.38
CA ASP A 136 -25.29 -17.27 11.63
C ASP A 136 -24.44 -15.97 11.49
N PRO A 137 -25.07 -14.79 11.57
CA PRO A 137 -24.37 -13.50 11.45
C PRO A 137 -23.31 -13.24 12.55
N GLY A 138 -23.36 -14.01 13.64
CA GLY A 138 -22.38 -13.90 14.72
C GLY A 138 -21.01 -14.50 14.41
N PHE A 139 -20.90 -15.29 13.32
CA PHE A 139 -19.65 -15.91 12.94
C PHE A 139 -18.67 -14.90 12.29
N GLN A 140 -19.10 -14.25 11.21
CA GLN A 140 -18.35 -13.20 10.50
C GLN A 140 -19.32 -12.36 9.64
N ALA A 141 -18.86 -11.22 9.11
CA ALA A 141 -19.63 -10.45 8.16
C ALA A 141 -19.75 -11.18 6.81
N GLU A 142 -20.92 -11.11 6.15
CA GLU A 142 -21.14 -11.73 4.83
C GLU A 142 -20.09 -11.32 3.78
N SER A 143 -19.60 -10.09 3.89
CA SER A 143 -18.57 -9.58 2.98
C SER A 143 -17.20 -10.28 3.09
N ALA A 144 -16.98 -11.13 4.10
CA ALA A 144 -15.77 -11.92 4.28
C ALA A 144 -15.87 -13.31 3.59
N ALA A 145 -16.97 -13.62 2.90
CA ALA A 145 -17.20 -14.95 2.36
C ALA A 145 -16.11 -15.42 1.39
N PHE A 146 -15.59 -14.52 0.55
CA PHE A 146 -14.55 -14.88 -0.42
C PHE A 146 -13.20 -15.16 0.24
N GLU A 147 -12.79 -14.37 1.23
CA GLU A 147 -11.57 -14.59 2.00
C GLU A 147 -11.64 -15.86 2.84
N LEU A 148 -12.81 -16.16 3.39
CA LEU A 148 -13.05 -17.42 4.11
C LEU A 148 -13.00 -18.62 3.18
N ALA A 149 -13.55 -18.51 1.96
CA ALA A 149 -13.46 -19.56 0.94
C ALA A 149 -12.02 -19.82 0.49
N ASP A 150 -11.18 -18.76 0.38
CA ASP A 150 -9.75 -18.91 0.12
C ASP A 150 -9.05 -19.70 1.23
N GLY A 151 -9.39 -19.45 2.49
CA GLY A 151 -8.92 -20.24 3.62
C GLY A 151 -9.32 -21.72 3.53
N LEU A 152 -10.55 -22.00 3.12
CA LEU A 152 -11.04 -23.38 2.93
C LEU A 152 -10.29 -24.12 1.81
N ILE A 153 -10.11 -23.50 0.65
CA ILE A 153 -9.35 -24.09 -0.45
C ILE A 153 -7.94 -24.46 -0.01
N LYS A 154 -7.28 -23.57 0.73
CA LYS A 154 -5.93 -23.83 1.28
C LYS A 154 -5.91 -25.04 2.21
N ILE A 155 -6.91 -25.17 3.08
CA ILE A 155 -7.02 -26.33 3.98
C ILE A 155 -7.31 -27.62 3.19
N ILE A 156 -8.24 -27.60 2.25
CA ILE A 156 -8.57 -28.76 1.39
C ILE A 156 -7.31 -29.19 0.61
N GLY A 157 -6.60 -28.23 0.02
CA GLY A 157 -5.34 -28.50 -0.67
C GLY A 157 -4.26 -29.06 0.27
N GLU A 158 -4.15 -28.52 1.50
CA GLU A 158 -3.21 -29.02 2.51
C GLU A 158 -3.54 -30.45 2.94
N ILE A 159 -4.80 -30.76 3.24
CA ILE A 159 -5.28 -32.10 3.57
C ILE A 159 -4.92 -33.10 2.46
N ALA A 160 -5.24 -32.75 1.22
CA ALA A 160 -4.91 -33.56 0.07
C ALA A 160 -3.39 -33.73 -0.12
N GLY A 161 -2.62 -32.63 -0.04
CA GLY A 161 -1.18 -32.64 -0.23
C GLY A 161 -0.40 -33.36 0.87
N GLU A 162 -0.83 -33.27 2.12
CA GLU A 162 -0.24 -34.00 3.26
C GLU A 162 -0.72 -35.46 3.33
N GLY A 163 -1.85 -35.75 2.68
CA GLY A 163 -2.46 -37.08 2.69
C GLY A 163 -3.07 -37.46 4.02
N VAL A 164 -3.60 -36.47 4.69
CA VAL A 164 -4.32 -36.65 5.95
C VAL A 164 -5.72 -37.15 5.65
N ASP A 165 -6.20 -38.08 6.46
CA ASP A 165 -7.59 -38.50 6.42
C ASP A 165 -8.47 -37.37 6.94
N PRO A 166 -9.38 -36.82 6.10
CA PRO A 166 -10.27 -35.73 6.55
C PRO A 166 -11.13 -36.09 7.77
N ASP A 167 -11.46 -37.39 7.93
CA ASP A 167 -12.26 -37.90 9.04
C ASP A 167 -11.54 -37.64 10.41
N LEU A 168 -10.22 -37.55 10.44
CA LEU A 168 -9.48 -37.23 11.66
C LEU A 168 -9.76 -35.81 12.14
N ILE A 169 -10.08 -34.88 11.24
CA ILE A 169 -10.41 -33.49 11.59
C ILE A 169 -11.84 -33.44 12.15
N ILE A 170 -12.77 -34.14 11.48
CA ILE A 170 -14.19 -34.09 11.79
C ILE A 170 -14.51 -34.86 13.07
N ASN A 171 -13.87 -36.01 13.28
CA ASN A 171 -14.13 -36.91 14.41
C ASN A 171 -13.23 -36.63 15.63
N SER A 172 -12.43 -35.57 15.58
CA SER A 172 -11.57 -35.27 16.72
C SER A 172 -12.39 -34.82 17.93
N ALA A 173 -12.34 -35.59 19.04
CA ALA A 173 -12.96 -35.24 20.33
C ALA A 173 -12.47 -33.90 20.91
N ILE A 174 -11.38 -33.35 20.38
CA ILE A 174 -10.80 -32.08 20.78
C ILE A 174 -11.77 -30.92 20.53
N ALA A 175 -12.57 -30.97 19.41
CA ALA A 175 -13.54 -29.93 19.11
C ALA A 175 -14.66 -29.80 20.15
N GLU A 176 -14.95 -30.85 20.89
CA GLU A 176 -16.00 -30.85 21.92
C GLU A 176 -15.65 -30.02 23.15
N HIS A 177 -14.35 -29.79 23.39
CA HIS A 177 -13.84 -28.99 24.51
C HIS A 177 -13.53 -27.55 24.14
N HIS A 178 -13.74 -27.13 22.87
CA HIS A 178 -13.47 -25.79 22.41
C HIS A 178 -14.75 -24.93 22.34
N SER A 179 -14.55 -23.61 22.10
CA SER A 179 -15.64 -22.64 22.02
C SER A 179 -16.64 -22.99 20.92
N GLU A 180 -17.86 -22.48 21.04
CA GLU A 180 -18.95 -22.62 20.05
C GLU A 180 -18.49 -22.28 18.62
N TYR A 181 -17.57 -21.34 18.47
CA TYR A 181 -16.97 -20.97 17.17
C TYR A 181 -16.33 -22.19 16.48
N TRP A 182 -15.50 -22.97 17.18
CA TRP A 182 -14.80 -24.11 16.59
C TRP A 182 -15.72 -25.30 16.30
N GLN A 183 -16.79 -25.47 17.07
CA GLN A 183 -17.81 -26.47 16.79
C GLN A 183 -18.55 -26.15 15.47
N LYS A 184 -18.87 -24.87 15.24
CA LYS A 184 -19.47 -24.39 13.98
C LYS A 184 -18.50 -24.55 12.80
N SER A 185 -17.23 -24.21 12.98
CA SER A 185 -16.20 -24.40 11.96
C SER A 185 -16.09 -25.86 11.54
N ARG A 186 -16.12 -26.80 12.51
CA ARG A 186 -16.09 -28.25 12.23
C ARG A 186 -17.29 -28.69 11.42
N ALA A 187 -18.48 -28.33 11.85
CA ALA A 187 -19.71 -28.69 11.14
C ALA A 187 -19.73 -28.20 9.68
N PHE A 188 -19.16 -27.00 9.47
CA PHE A 188 -19.05 -26.46 8.12
C PHE A 188 -17.98 -27.20 7.29
N LEU A 189 -16.84 -27.55 7.86
CA LEU A 189 -15.82 -28.37 7.17
C LEU A 189 -16.37 -29.73 6.75
N GLU A 190 -17.25 -30.36 7.54
CA GLU A 190 -17.94 -31.60 7.21
C GLU A 190 -18.84 -31.42 5.97
N LEU A 191 -19.63 -30.34 5.91
CA LEU A 191 -20.45 -30.00 4.73
C LEU A 191 -19.60 -29.79 3.48
N VAL A 192 -18.49 -29.04 3.60
CA VAL A 192 -17.57 -28.75 2.49
C VAL A 192 -16.88 -30.03 2.00
N GLN A 193 -16.48 -30.91 2.91
CA GLN A 193 -15.91 -32.21 2.55
C GLN A 193 -16.93 -33.07 1.79
N GLY A 194 -18.17 -33.10 2.27
CA GLY A 194 -19.29 -33.77 1.56
C GLY A 194 -19.48 -33.24 0.14
N TYR A 195 -19.43 -31.92 -0.02
CA TYR A 195 -19.47 -31.26 -1.33
C TYR A 195 -18.30 -31.65 -2.24
N VAL A 196 -17.05 -31.58 -1.74
CA VAL A 196 -15.87 -31.96 -2.52
C VAL A 196 -15.93 -33.44 -2.96
N ALA A 197 -16.36 -34.33 -2.06
CA ALA A 197 -16.50 -35.73 -2.36
C ALA A 197 -17.58 -36.01 -3.41
N GLN A 198 -18.69 -35.28 -3.38
CA GLN A 198 -19.81 -35.43 -4.32
C GLN A 198 -19.53 -34.77 -5.68
N SER A 199 -18.85 -33.63 -5.69
CA SER A 199 -18.51 -32.88 -6.92
C SER A 199 -17.46 -33.60 -7.77
N GLY A 200 -16.66 -34.50 -7.17
CA GLY A 200 -15.55 -35.17 -7.83
C GLY A 200 -14.42 -34.23 -8.26
N LYS A 201 -14.40 -32.98 -7.81
CA LYS A 201 -13.42 -31.98 -8.17
C LYS A 201 -12.03 -32.31 -7.61
N ILE A 202 -11.00 -32.08 -8.41
CA ILE A 202 -9.63 -32.42 -8.13
C ILE A 202 -8.82 -31.13 -8.03
N SER A 203 -8.32 -30.79 -6.82
CA SER A 203 -7.41 -29.67 -6.65
C SER A 203 -6.03 -29.94 -7.27
N THR A 204 -5.26 -28.88 -7.49
CA THR A 204 -3.86 -29.00 -7.95
C THR A 204 -3.01 -29.85 -7.00
N GLU A 205 -3.21 -29.73 -5.70
CA GLU A 205 -2.48 -30.51 -4.67
C GLU A 205 -2.89 -31.97 -4.71
N MET A 206 -4.19 -32.26 -4.88
CA MET A 206 -4.69 -33.62 -5.03
C MET A 206 -4.13 -34.28 -6.29
N ARG A 207 -4.14 -33.55 -7.42
CA ARG A 207 -3.55 -34.04 -8.68
C ARG A 207 -2.07 -34.37 -8.53
N GLN A 208 -1.30 -33.49 -7.90
CA GLN A 208 0.12 -33.74 -7.62
C GLN A 208 0.32 -34.98 -6.76
N ARG A 209 -0.55 -35.19 -5.77
CA ARG A 209 -0.50 -36.42 -4.98
C ARG A 209 -0.79 -37.67 -5.80
N LEU A 210 -1.84 -37.66 -6.61
CA LEU A 210 -2.18 -38.75 -7.51
C LEU A 210 -1.03 -39.07 -8.48
N LEU A 211 -0.35 -38.04 -8.98
CA LEU A 211 0.87 -38.21 -9.81
C LEU A 211 1.99 -38.93 -9.06
N VAL A 212 2.27 -38.56 -7.82
CA VAL A 212 3.29 -39.21 -7.00
C VAL A 212 2.90 -40.65 -6.64
N GLU A 213 1.63 -40.91 -6.38
CA GLU A 213 1.08 -42.27 -6.17
C GLU A 213 1.22 -43.12 -7.43
N ALA A 214 0.86 -42.61 -8.60
CA ALA A 214 1.04 -43.29 -9.88
C ALA A 214 2.50 -43.55 -10.22
N LEU A 215 3.40 -42.57 -9.96
CA LEU A 215 4.85 -42.76 -10.07
C LEU A 215 5.34 -43.84 -9.13
N THR A 216 4.80 -43.90 -7.90
CA THR A 216 5.20 -44.91 -6.90
C THR A 216 4.86 -46.31 -7.40
N VAL A 217 3.67 -46.51 -7.94
CA VAL A 217 3.24 -47.80 -8.51
C VAL A 217 4.12 -48.16 -9.73
N SER A 218 4.27 -47.23 -10.67
CA SER A 218 5.01 -47.43 -11.91
C SER A 218 6.48 -47.74 -11.65
N TRP A 219 7.17 -46.93 -10.83
CA TRP A 219 8.62 -47.07 -10.55
C TRP A 219 8.95 -48.19 -9.57
N THR A 220 7.99 -48.67 -8.80
CA THR A 220 8.16 -49.87 -7.98
C THR A 220 8.12 -51.11 -8.86
N GLN A 221 7.26 -51.15 -9.86
CA GLN A 221 7.16 -52.27 -10.81
C GLN A 221 8.28 -52.25 -11.86
N ASN A 222 8.57 -51.10 -12.42
CA ASN A 222 9.58 -50.86 -13.45
C ASN A 222 10.49 -49.68 -13.09
N PRO A 223 11.50 -49.87 -12.24
CA PRO A 223 12.37 -48.82 -11.82
C PRO A 223 13.16 -48.20 -13.00
N PRO A 224 13.33 -46.86 -13.05
CA PRO A 224 14.13 -46.20 -14.07
C PRO A 224 15.57 -46.72 -14.09
N ASN A 225 16.07 -47.00 -15.30
CA ASN A 225 17.48 -47.45 -15.51
C ASN A 225 18.47 -46.27 -15.56
N HIS A 226 17.98 -45.03 -15.55
CA HIS A 226 18.76 -43.78 -15.56
C HIS A 226 18.74 -43.11 -14.19
N PRO A 227 19.73 -42.23 -13.89
CA PRO A 227 19.73 -41.54 -12.62
C PRO A 227 18.56 -40.57 -12.47
N VAL A 228 17.88 -40.66 -11.33
CA VAL A 228 16.81 -39.75 -10.93
C VAL A 228 17.24 -39.04 -9.66
N LEU A 229 17.39 -37.71 -9.72
CA LEU A 229 17.85 -36.90 -8.61
C LEU A 229 16.80 -35.88 -8.21
N ILE A 230 16.50 -35.71 -6.91
CA ILE A 230 15.74 -34.58 -6.36
C ILE A 230 16.72 -33.68 -5.64
N ALA A 231 16.74 -32.40 -6.01
CA ALA A 231 17.71 -31.47 -5.44
C ALA A 231 17.09 -30.10 -5.07
N GLY A 232 17.56 -29.51 -3.97
CA GLY A 232 17.22 -28.15 -3.56
C GLY A 232 15.89 -28.00 -2.83
N SER A 233 15.11 -29.05 -2.64
CA SER A 233 13.90 -29.05 -1.83
C SER A 233 14.20 -29.51 -0.41
N THR A 234 13.56 -28.87 0.59
CA THR A 234 13.63 -29.30 2.01
C THR A 234 12.54 -30.32 2.37
N GLY A 235 11.70 -30.74 1.43
CA GLY A 235 10.58 -31.63 1.72
C GLY A 235 9.48 -30.96 2.56
N SER A 236 9.24 -29.67 2.37
CA SER A 236 8.29 -28.92 3.18
C SER A 236 6.81 -29.31 2.98
N ARG A 237 6.45 -30.09 1.96
CA ARG A 237 5.10 -30.57 1.69
C ARG A 237 5.05 -32.08 1.71
N GLY A 238 3.93 -32.69 2.13
CA GLY A 238 3.74 -34.12 2.21
C GLY A 238 3.97 -34.85 0.90
N THR A 239 3.39 -34.36 -0.19
CA THR A 239 3.57 -34.87 -1.54
C THR A 239 5.06 -34.88 -1.97
N THR A 240 5.78 -33.77 -1.66
CA THR A 240 7.23 -33.69 -1.95
C THR A 240 8.02 -34.71 -1.14
N ARG A 241 7.68 -34.91 0.14
CA ARG A 241 8.32 -35.92 0.98
C ARG A 241 8.08 -37.33 0.47
N ALA A 242 6.86 -37.61 0.01
CA ALA A 242 6.52 -38.90 -0.61
C ALA A 242 7.36 -39.15 -1.87
N LEU A 243 7.50 -38.14 -2.73
CA LEU A 243 8.34 -38.21 -3.91
C LEU A 243 9.84 -38.42 -3.54
N MET A 244 10.35 -37.71 -2.54
CA MET A 244 11.71 -37.91 -2.03
C MET A 244 11.91 -39.34 -1.51
N ALA A 245 10.94 -39.86 -0.77
CA ALA A 245 11.01 -41.21 -0.24
C ALA A 245 11.00 -42.27 -1.35
N LEU A 246 10.28 -42.07 -2.42
CA LEU A 246 10.29 -42.91 -3.61
C LEU A 246 11.66 -42.87 -4.27
N VAL A 247 12.14 -41.67 -4.61
CA VAL A 247 13.40 -41.49 -5.37
C VAL A 247 14.60 -41.97 -4.57
N ALA A 248 14.65 -41.72 -3.24
CA ALA A 248 15.78 -42.22 -2.42
C ALA A 248 15.95 -43.72 -2.42
N ARG A 249 14.91 -44.50 -2.74
CA ARG A 249 14.89 -45.95 -2.78
C ARG A 249 15.11 -46.55 -4.17
N LEU A 250 15.07 -45.72 -5.22
CA LEU A 250 15.34 -46.22 -6.59
C LEU A 250 16.78 -46.74 -6.75
N PRO A 251 17.01 -47.75 -7.60
CA PRO A 251 18.37 -48.29 -7.88
C PRO A 251 19.37 -47.22 -8.29
N GLN A 252 18.93 -46.20 -9.06
CA GLN A 252 19.74 -45.06 -9.50
C GLN A 252 19.17 -43.74 -9.00
N GLY A 253 18.49 -43.72 -7.83
CA GLY A 253 17.91 -42.54 -7.26
C GLY A 253 18.73 -41.92 -6.14
N ALA A 254 18.65 -40.62 -5.94
CA ALA A 254 19.17 -39.90 -4.76
C ALA A 254 18.43 -38.59 -4.46
N VAL A 255 18.41 -38.20 -3.19
CA VAL A 255 17.89 -36.92 -2.70
C VAL A 255 19.05 -36.08 -2.20
N ILE A 256 19.14 -34.83 -2.65
CA ILE A 256 20.18 -33.87 -2.25
C ILE A 256 19.54 -32.70 -1.52
N LEU A 257 19.72 -32.64 -0.18
CA LEU A 257 19.15 -31.63 0.70
C LEU A 257 20.03 -30.37 0.76
N PRO A 258 19.45 -29.15 0.67
CA PRO A 258 20.20 -27.91 0.85
C PRO A 258 20.35 -27.57 2.32
N GLY A 259 21.45 -26.91 2.70
CA GLY A 259 21.60 -26.25 3.99
C GLY A 259 21.55 -27.18 5.20
N VAL A 260 22.16 -28.35 5.12
CA VAL A 260 22.27 -29.28 6.25
C VAL A 260 23.29 -28.76 7.27
N ASP A 261 22.83 -28.64 8.53
CA ASP A 261 23.67 -28.22 9.64
C ASP A 261 24.36 -29.44 10.27
N TYR A 262 25.62 -29.64 9.94
CA TYR A 262 26.46 -30.71 10.47
C TYR A 262 27.05 -30.42 11.85
N ASP A 263 26.77 -29.26 12.43
CA ASP A 263 27.24 -28.86 13.76
C ASP A 263 26.16 -29.11 14.85
N VAL A 264 25.00 -29.65 14.48
CA VAL A 264 23.96 -30.08 15.41
C VAL A 264 24.37 -31.39 16.07
N GLY A 265 24.55 -31.35 17.38
CA GLY A 265 24.96 -32.53 18.14
C GLY A 265 23.84 -33.56 18.36
N PRO A 266 24.18 -34.83 18.71
CA PRO A 266 23.19 -35.88 18.92
C PRO A 266 22.12 -35.56 19.96
N THR A 267 22.48 -34.89 21.04
CA THR A 267 21.54 -34.45 22.11
C THR A 267 20.48 -33.48 21.61
N VAL A 268 20.86 -32.61 20.68
CA VAL A 268 19.91 -31.65 20.09
C VAL A 268 18.96 -32.35 19.13
N TRP A 269 19.45 -33.32 18.35
CA TRP A 269 18.60 -34.15 17.48
C TRP A 269 17.61 -34.97 18.30
N ASP A 270 18.06 -35.59 19.38
CA ASP A 270 17.20 -36.34 20.29
C ASP A 270 16.12 -35.43 20.92
N THR A 271 16.52 -34.25 21.39
CA THR A 271 15.57 -33.26 21.96
C THR A 271 14.53 -32.84 20.91
N LEU A 272 14.93 -32.56 19.67
CA LEU A 272 14.02 -32.20 18.60
C LEU A 272 13.07 -33.34 18.24
N GLN A 273 13.55 -34.58 18.28
CA GLN A 273 12.74 -35.76 17.97
C GLN A 273 11.57 -35.93 18.94
N HIS A 274 11.77 -35.61 20.24
CA HIS A 274 10.78 -35.79 21.30
C HIS A 274 10.02 -34.51 21.69
N ALA A 275 10.40 -33.35 21.18
CA ALA A 275 9.75 -32.08 21.49
C ALA A 275 8.33 -32.02 20.91
N LYS A 276 7.37 -31.49 21.73
CA LYS A 276 5.98 -31.22 21.26
C LYS A 276 5.93 -30.13 20.18
N ILE A 277 6.79 -29.11 20.32
CA ILE A 277 6.94 -28.02 19.36
C ILE A 277 8.36 -28.14 18.83
N ARG A 278 8.53 -28.55 17.61
CA ARG A 278 9.80 -28.76 16.94
C ARG A 278 9.86 -28.14 15.56
N GLU A 279 8.72 -27.77 15.03
CA GLU A 279 8.59 -27.28 13.65
C GLU A 279 9.18 -25.89 13.45
N ASP A 280 9.43 -25.13 14.50
CA ASP A 280 10.09 -23.81 14.47
C ASP A 280 11.62 -23.87 14.39
N HIS A 281 12.21 -25.07 14.51
CA HIS A 281 13.66 -25.25 14.39
C HIS A 281 14.11 -25.26 12.91
N PRO A 282 15.24 -24.60 12.55
CA PRO A 282 15.71 -24.52 11.17
C PRO A 282 15.96 -25.89 10.51
N GLN A 283 16.39 -26.88 11.28
CA GLN A 283 16.71 -28.22 10.75
C GLN A 283 15.56 -29.23 10.91
N PHE A 284 14.34 -28.79 11.25
CA PHE A 284 13.19 -29.69 11.38
C PHE A 284 12.90 -30.46 10.10
N CYS A 285 12.98 -29.80 8.92
CA CYS A 285 12.73 -30.50 7.66
C CYS A 285 13.74 -31.60 7.35
N VAL A 286 15.01 -31.41 7.74
CA VAL A 286 16.06 -32.43 7.60
C VAL A 286 15.76 -33.62 8.50
N LEU A 287 15.34 -33.36 9.77
CA LEU A 287 14.92 -34.39 10.71
C LEU A 287 13.71 -35.18 10.16
N ASP A 288 12.67 -34.51 9.67
CA ASP A 288 11.46 -35.15 9.17
C ASP A 288 11.74 -36.06 7.95
N VAL A 289 12.55 -35.59 7.01
CA VAL A 289 12.97 -36.43 5.85
C VAL A 289 13.82 -37.61 6.30
N ALA A 290 14.78 -37.41 7.20
CA ALA A 290 15.66 -38.50 7.69
C ALA A 290 14.84 -39.57 8.42
N GLN A 291 13.93 -39.19 9.32
CA GLN A 291 13.06 -40.12 10.07
C GLN A 291 12.18 -40.97 9.14
N ARG A 292 11.54 -40.35 8.12
CA ARG A 292 10.72 -41.06 7.13
C ARG A 292 11.52 -42.08 6.29
N LEU A 293 12.81 -41.85 6.17
CA LEU A 293 13.71 -42.73 5.43
C LEU A 293 14.46 -43.70 6.32
N GLY A 294 14.20 -43.69 7.63
CA GLY A 294 14.88 -44.55 8.61
C GLY A 294 16.38 -44.26 8.72
N GLN A 295 16.78 -42.98 8.62
CA GLN A 295 18.16 -42.55 8.74
C GLN A 295 18.31 -41.58 9.92
N GLU A 296 19.47 -41.58 10.56
CA GLU A 296 19.81 -40.58 11.57
C GLU A 296 20.26 -39.28 10.88
N PRO A 297 19.71 -38.11 11.25
CA PRO A 297 20.03 -36.83 10.61
C PRO A 297 21.52 -36.49 10.65
N GLY A 298 22.21 -36.84 11.73
CA GLY A 298 23.66 -36.64 11.90
C GLY A 298 24.54 -37.51 11.02
N GLU A 299 24.01 -38.60 10.45
CA GLU A 299 24.72 -39.54 9.57
C GLU A 299 24.53 -39.26 8.08
N ILE A 300 23.75 -38.25 7.69
CA ILE A 300 23.52 -37.88 6.30
C ILE A 300 24.86 -37.53 5.64
N PRO A 301 25.33 -38.32 4.60
CA PRO A 301 26.59 -38.06 3.95
C PRO A 301 26.58 -36.76 3.15
N ARG A 302 27.72 -36.11 3.04
CA ARG A 302 27.89 -34.94 2.18
C ARG A 302 27.87 -35.32 0.70
N TRP A 303 27.22 -34.46 -0.12
CA TRP A 303 27.13 -34.64 -1.57
C TRP A 303 28.50 -34.48 -2.26
N THR A 304 29.26 -33.46 -1.85
CA THR A 304 30.63 -33.17 -2.28
C THR A 304 31.59 -33.23 -1.09
N LYS A 305 32.90 -33.27 -1.37
CA LYS A 305 33.94 -33.19 -0.33
C LYS A 305 34.16 -31.77 0.19
N ASP A 306 33.46 -30.77 -0.38
CA ASP A 306 33.62 -29.37 -0.04
C ASP A 306 33.19 -29.10 1.39
N ASN A 307 33.97 -28.29 2.08
CA ASN A 307 33.62 -27.77 3.39
C ASN A 307 32.80 -26.49 3.26
N ALA A 308 32.00 -26.20 4.29
CA ALA A 308 31.36 -24.91 4.40
C ALA A 308 32.40 -23.77 4.26
N PRO A 309 32.02 -22.63 3.62
CA PRO A 309 32.93 -21.49 3.43
C PRO A 309 33.53 -20.96 4.73
N LEU A 310 32.69 -20.91 5.80
CA LEU A 310 33.07 -20.43 7.12
C LEU A 310 32.57 -21.37 8.23
N PRO A 311 33.27 -22.51 8.47
CA PRO A 311 32.84 -23.50 9.47
C PRO A 311 32.70 -22.93 10.89
N ALA A 312 33.56 -21.98 11.28
CA ALA A 312 33.47 -21.34 12.59
C ALA A 312 32.17 -20.51 12.75
N ARG A 313 31.72 -19.85 11.68
CA ARG A 313 30.45 -19.11 11.67
C ARG A 313 29.25 -20.07 11.80
N ASN A 314 29.29 -21.19 11.04
CA ASN A 314 28.22 -22.17 11.13
C ASN A 314 28.08 -22.71 12.55
N LYS A 315 29.18 -23.01 13.25
CA LYS A 315 29.15 -23.40 14.67
C LYS A 315 28.56 -22.36 15.59
N LEU A 316 28.91 -21.08 15.42
CA LEU A 316 28.37 -19.97 16.20
C LEU A 316 26.85 -19.84 15.98
N VAL A 317 26.39 -19.88 14.72
CA VAL A 317 24.98 -19.72 14.36
C VAL A 317 24.17 -20.95 14.78
N SER A 318 24.70 -22.16 14.57
CA SER A 318 24.08 -23.42 15.04
C SER A 318 23.86 -23.39 16.56
N LEU A 319 24.87 -22.96 17.33
CA LEU A 319 24.74 -22.80 18.78
C LEU A 319 23.70 -21.72 19.13
N ALA A 320 23.71 -20.57 18.46
CA ALA A 320 22.78 -19.49 18.73
C ALA A 320 21.32 -19.89 18.48
N LEU A 321 21.04 -20.71 17.47
CA LEU A 321 19.68 -21.10 17.05
C LEU A 321 19.17 -22.40 17.70
N ARG A 322 19.87 -22.98 18.67
CA ARG A 322 19.41 -24.18 19.38
C ARG A 322 18.03 -23.99 20.00
N PRO A 323 17.19 -25.05 20.05
CA PRO A 323 15.84 -24.96 20.62
C PRO A 323 15.87 -24.59 22.10
N ALA A 324 14.76 -23.98 22.58
CA ALA A 324 14.67 -23.50 23.95
C ALA A 324 15.05 -24.51 25.03
N PRO A 325 14.66 -25.83 24.95
CA PRO A 325 15.00 -26.80 25.98
C PRO A 325 16.49 -27.09 26.18
N VAL A 326 17.31 -26.77 25.19
CA VAL A 326 18.79 -26.99 25.22
C VAL A 326 19.58 -25.68 25.08
N THR A 327 18.99 -24.55 25.44
CA THR A 327 19.68 -23.24 25.42
C THR A 327 20.77 -23.13 26.47
N ASP A 328 20.72 -23.93 27.59
CA ASP A 328 21.78 -24.09 28.57
C ASP A 328 23.10 -24.54 27.98
N SER A 329 23.10 -25.19 26.83
CA SER A 329 24.30 -25.51 26.04
C SER A 329 25.10 -24.26 25.59
N TRP A 330 24.54 -23.05 25.66
CA TRP A 330 25.30 -21.81 25.49
C TRP A 330 26.38 -21.68 26.56
N LEU A 331 26.12 -22.15 27.78
CA LEU A 331 27.06 -22.11 28.88
C LEU A 331 28.13 -23.23 28.78
N SER A 332 27.74 -24.41 28.29
CA SER A 332 28.66 -25.55 28.15
C SER A 332 29.51 -25.46 26.90
N ASP A 333 28.88 -25.17 25.75
CA ASP A 333 29.53 -25.24 24.43
C ASP A 333 30.10 -23.89 23.99
N GLY A 334 29.52 -22.77 24.44
CA GLY A 334 29.97 -21.42 24.13
C GLY A 334 31.44 -21.17 24.43
N PRO A 335 31.97 -21.50 25.63
CA PRO A 335 33.39 -21.38 25.95
C PRO A 335 34.30 -22.21 25.06
N HIS A 336 33.79 -23.24 24.41
CA HIS A 336 34.55 -24.11 23.50
C HIS A 336 34.51 -23.69 22.05
N LEU A 337 33.81 -22.59 21.70
CA LEU A 337 33.84 -22.01 20.35
C LEU A 337 35.27 -21.50 20.05
N LYS A 338 35.92 -22.12 19.09
CA LYS A 338 37.24 -21.72 18.60
C LYS A 338 37.07 -20.75 17.41
N ASP A 339 38.08 -19.92 17.19
CA ASP A 339 38.19 -19.06 16.01
C ASP A 339 37.03 -18.05 15.88
N LEU A 340 36.65 -17.41 16.99
CA LEU A 340 35.55 -16.41 16.99
C LEU A 340 35.81 -15.28 15.98
N ASP A 341 37.08 -14.90 15.77
CA ASP A 341 37.48 -13.94 14.73
C ASP A 341 37.04 -14.40 13.33
N LYS A 342 37.25 -15.66 13.02
CA LYS A 342 36.83 -16.22 11.73
C LYS A 342 35.30 -16.34 11.64
N ALA A 343 34.63 -16.61 12.76
CA ALA A 343 33.19 -16.71 12.80
C ALA A 343 32.51 -15.39 12.44
N VAL A 344 33.04 -14.25 12.93
CA VAL A 344 32.50 -12.92 12.68
C VAL A 344 33.17 -12.17 11.53
N ALA A 345 34.23 -12.75 10.93
CA ALA A 345 34.87 -12.18 9.76
C ALA A 345 33.84 -11.96 8.63
N GLY A 346 33.78 -10.75 8.05
CA GLY A 346 32.81 -10.44 7.00
C GLY A 346 31.34 -10.31 7.46
N LEU A 347 31.02 -10.46 8.77
CA LEU A 347 29.70 -10.10 9.30
C LEU A 347 29.66 -8.61 9.66
N SER A 348 28.68 -7.90 9.14
CA SER A 348 28.39 -6.51 9.50
C SER A 348 26.98 -6.42 10.07
N TYR A 349 26.75 -5.61 11.10
CA TYR A 349 25.43 -5.41 11.71
C TYR A 349 25.09 -3.93 11.76
N LEU A 350 23.95 -3.57 11.17
CA LEU A 350 23.47 -2.21 10.98
C LEU A 350 22.09 -2.04 11.62
N GLU A 351 21.95 -1.05 12.50
CA GLU A 351 20.69 -0.64 13.11
C GLU A 351 20.34 0.79 12.67
N ALA A 352 19.57 0.92 11.59
CA ALA A 352 19.19 2.21 11.04
C ALA A 352 18.13 2.92 11.93
N PRO A 353 18.13 4.25 11.99
CA PRO A 353 17.12 5.00 12.74
C PRO A 353 15.71 4.87 12.13
N SER A 354 15.60 4.63 10.82
CA SER A 354 14.33 4.45 10.09
C SER A 354 14.50 3.53 8.88
N SER A 355 13.38 3.00 8.35
CA SER A 355 13.38 2.15 7.15
C SER A 355 13.96 2.87 5.92
N ARG A 356 13.73 4.18 5.78
CA ARG A 356 14.31 4.97 4.68
C ARG A 356 15.83 5.00 4.72
N ILE A 357 16.43 5.20 5.89
CA ILE A 357 17.88 5.21 6.07
C ILE A 357 18.46 3.79 5.93
N GLU A 358 17.74 2.78 6.41
CA GLU A 358 18.08 1.37 6.16
C GLU A 358 18.16 1.09 4.66
N ALA A 359 17.13 1.45 3.90
CA ALA A 359 17.09 1.26 2.46
C ALA A 359 18.22 1.99 1.72
N LEU A 360 18.58 3.21 2.13
CA LEU A 360 19.68 3.97 1.54
C LEU A 360 21.04 3.32 1.84
N ALA A 361 21.27 2.88 3.07
CA ALA A 361 22.50 2.20 3.45
C ALA A 361 22.68 0.86 2.70
N ILE A 362 21.60 0.09 2.54
CA ILE A 362 21.58 -1.13 1.72
C ILE A 362 21.90 -0.80 0.26
N ALA A 363 21.26 0.20 -0.33
CA ALA A 363 21.49 0.60 -1.71
C ALA A 363 22.93 1.04 -1.97
N LEU A 364 23.55 1.76 -1.03
CA LEU A 364 24.97 2.12 -1.07
C LEU A 364 25.88 0.89 -1.05
N ARG A 365 25.59 -0.08 -0.18
CA ARG A 365 26.36 -1.33 -0.12
C ARG A 365 26.21 -2.16 -1.38
N MET A 366 25.00 -2.25 -1.94
CA MET A 366 24.73 -2.94 -3.20
C MET A 366 25.47 -2.28 -4.36
N ARG A 367 25.40 -0.94 -4.47
CA ARG A 367 26.14 -0.18 -5.48
C ARG A 367 27.64 -0.41 -5.39
N LYS A 368 28.19 -0.40 -4.17
CA LYS A 368 29.64 -0.66 -3.97
C LYS A 368 30.00 -2.09 -4.39
N ALA A 369 29.18 -3.07 -4.06
CA ALA A 369 29.40 -4.46 -4.47
C ALA A 369 29.40 -4.59 -6.00
N ALA A 370 28.45 -3.98 -6.70
CA ALA A 370 28.43 -3.95 -8.17
C ALA A 370 29.71 -3.31 -8.75
N GLN A 371 30.18 -2.21 -8.15
CA GLN A 371 31.42 -1.55 -8.57
C GLN A 371 32.66 -2.46 -8.37
N ASP A 372 32.64 -3.31 -7.35
CA ASP A 372 33.70 -4.27 -7.05
C ASP A 372 33.58 -5.57 -7.88
N GLY A 373 32.55 -5.70 -8.73
CA GLY A 373 32.28 -6.90 -9.53
C GLY A 373 31.77 -8.07 -8.69
N LEU A 374 31.19 -7.81 -7.51
CA LEU A 374 30.61 -8.82 -6.63
C LEU A 374 29.13 -9.04 -6.92
N ARG A 375 28.73 -10.29 -6.93
CA ARG A 375 27.30 -10.65 -6.95
C ARG A 375 26.70 -10.44 -5.57
N VAL A 376 25.72 -9.54 -5.50
CA VAL A 376 25.05 -9.18 -4.25
C VAL A 376 23.58 -9.57 -4.28
N ALA A 377 23.11 -10.18 -3.20
CA ALA A 377 21.70 -10.50 -3.00
C ALA A 377 21.16 -9.79 -1.75
N LEU A 378 20.15 -8.96 -1.94
CA LEU A 378 19.28 -8.50 -0.86
C LEU A 378 18.25 -9.59 -0.58
N ILE A 379 18.23 -10.09 0.64
CA ILE A 379 17.32 -11.15 1.08
C ILE A 379 16.39 -10.58 2.14
N THR A 380 15.11 -10.53 1.85
CA THR A 380 14.10 -10.03 2.80
C THR A 380 12.68 -10.45 2.39
N PRO A 381 11.78 -10.76 3.32
CA PRO A 381 10.35 -10.90 3.06
C PRO A 381 9.63 -9.54 2.96
N ASP A 382 10.26 -8.43 3.38
CA ASP A 382 9.65 -7.10 3.43
C ASP A 382 9.59 -6.44 2.05
N ARG A 383 8.40 -6.46 1.45
CA ARG A 383 8.14 -5.85 0.14
C ARG A 383 8.13 -4.32 0.15
N VAL A 384 7.93 -3.70 1.30
CA VAL A 384 8.01 -2.24 1.42
C VAL A 384 9.47 -1.82 1.38
N LEU A 385 10.31 -2.52 2.14
CA LEU A 385 11.75 -2.27 2.14
C LEU A 385 12.38 -2.52 0.76
N THR A 386 12.01 -3.61 0.06
CA THR A 386 12.54 -3.88 -1.29
C THR A 386 12.24 -2.74 -2.26
N ARG A 387 11.01 -2.21 -2.25
CA ARG A 387 10.64 -1.04 -3.07
C ARG A 387 11.42 0.22 -2.71
N GLN A 388 11.67 0.46 -1.42
CA GLN A 388 12.48 1.59 -0.97
C GLN A 388 13.93 1.46 -1.43
N VAL A 389 14.51 0.25 -1.37
CA VAL A 389 15.87 -0.03 -1.86
C VAL A 389 15.94 0.15 -3.38
N THR A 390 14.98 -0.39 -4.13
CA THR A 390 14.91 -0.20 -5.59
C THR A 390 14.83 1.28 -5.94
N ALA A 391 13.96 2.05 -5.28
CA ALA A 391 13.86 3.49 -5.47
C ALA A 391 15.19 4.23 -5.14
N ALA A 392 15.91 3.79 -4.11
CA ALA A 392 17.22 4.34 -3.78
C ALA A 392 18.28 4.01 -4.85
N LEU A 393 18.25 2.79 -5.42
CA LEU A 393 19.16 2.37 -6.50
C LEU A 393 18.88 3.11 -7.81
N GLN A 394 17.64 3.48 -8.10
CA GLN A 394 17.28 4.27 -9.27
C GLN A 394 18.00 5.63 -9.33
N ARG A 395 18.39 6.21 -8.20
CA ARG A 395 19.26 7.38 -8.12
C ARG A 395 20.56 7.21 -8.93
N TRP A 396 21.03 5.99 -9.11
CA TRP A 396 22.24 5.63 -9.86
C TRP A 396 21.93 4.84 -11.13
N GLN A 397 20.68 4.83 -11.58
CA GLN A 397 20.22 4.10 -12.77
C GLN A 397 20.49 2.58 -12.69
N ILE A 398 20.42 2.05 -11.48
CA ILE A 398 20.57 0.62 -11.22
C ILE A 398 19.18 0.02 -11.04
N GLU A 399 18.83 -0.95 -11.90
CA GLU A 399 17.62 -1.75 -11.78
C GLU A 399 18.01 -3.15 -11.26
N PRO A 400 17.59 -3.57 -10.06
CA PRO A 400 17.90 -4.88 -9.53
C PRO A 400 17.05 -5.99 -10.17
N ASP A 401 17.59 -7.24 -10.21
CA ASP A 401 16.79 -8.44 -10.53
C ASP A 401 15.93 -8.83 -9.32
N ASP A 402 14.71 -8.29 -9.25
CA ASP A 402 13.75 -8.65 -8.21
C ASP A 402 13.04 -9.96 -8.55
N SER A 403 13.20 -10.96 -7.68
CA SER A 403 12.61 -12.31 -7.87
C SER A 403 11.09 -12.32 -7.82
N ALA A 404 10.47 -11.40 -7.08
CA ALA A 404 9.03 -11.41 -6.87
C ALA A 404 8.25 -10.54 -7.85
N GLY A 405 8.90 -9.55 -8.50
CA GLY A 405 8.19 -8.63 -9.37
C GLY A 405 7.22 -7.71 -8.61
N VAL A 406 6.26 -7.15 -9.35
CA VAL A 406 5.22 -6.24 -8.83
C VAL A 406 3.86 -6.95 -8.90
N PRO A 407 3.05 -6.92 -7.84
CA PRO A 407 1.67 -7.44 -7.93
C PRO A 407 0.91 -6.79 -9.09
N LEU A 408 0.20 -7.59 -9.87
CA LEU A 408 -0.58 -7.11 -11.02
C LEU A 408 -1.55 -5.99 -10.61
N SER A 409 -2.13 -6.10 -9.40
CA SER A 409 -3.00 -5.06 -8.80
C SER A 409 -2.34 -3.68 -8.67
N GLN A 410 -1.02 -3.58 -8.71
CA GLN A 410 -0.25 -2.32 -8.64
C GLN A 410 0.25 -1.86 -10.01
N SER A 411 0.17 -2.69 -11.03
CA SER A 411 0.50 -2.32 -12.42
C SER A 411 -0.50 -1.30 -12.98
N PRO A 412 -0.15 -0.56 -14.05
CA PRO A 412 -1.10 0.37 -14.66
C PRO A 412 -2.45 -0.28 -15.03
N PRO A 413 -2.52 -1.40 -15.79
CA PRO A 413 -3.81 -2.04 -16.10
C PRO A 413 -4.54 -2.52 -14.85
N GLY A 414 -3.86 -3.16 -13.91
CA GLY A 414 -4.48 -3.62 -12.66
C GLY A 414 -5.03 -2.48 -11.80
N ARG A 415 -4.36 -1.32 -11.76
CA ARG A 415 -4.88 -0.13 -11.08
C ARG A 415 -6.13 0.43 -11.74
N LEU A 416 -6.19 0.48 -13.08
CA LEU A 416 -7.38 0.96 -13.79
C LEU A 416 -8.56 0.03 -13.52
N ILE A 417 -8.39 -1.28 -13.66
CA ILE A 417 -9.41 -2.28 -13.36
C ILE A 417 -9.94 -2.10 -11.93
N ARG A 418 -9.06 -2.00 -10.93
CA ARG A 418 -9.45 -1.77 -9.53
C ARG A 418 -10.17 -0.44 -9.31
N GLN A 419 -9.72 0.64 -9.95
CA GLN A 419 -10.36 1.96 -9.80
C GLN A 419 -11.80 1.93 -10.33
N VAL A 420 -12.03 1.31 -11.47
CA VAL A 420 -13.38 1.19 -12.06
C VAL A 420 -14.25 0.26 -11.21
N ALA A 421 -13.72 -0.87 -10.73
CA ALA A 421 -14.47 -1.77 -9.82
C ALA A 421 -14.97 -1.04 -8.55
N ARG A 422 -14.18 -0.11 -8.01
CA ARG A 422 -14.54 0.70 -6.82
C ARG A 422 -15.66 1.68 -7.06
N LEU A 423 -15.98 2.01 -8.31
CA LEU A 423 -17.06 2.93 -8.66
C LEU A 423 -18.44 2.24 -8.75
N ILE A 424 -18.47 0.91 -8.86
CA ILE A 424 -19.70 0.14 -8.99
C ILE A 424 -20.58 0.35 -7.74
N GLY A 425 -21.81 0.79 -7.93
CA GLY A 425 -22.81 0.99 -6.88
C GLY A 425 -22.49 2.12 -5.89
N ARG A 426 -21.53 3.00 -6.20
CA ARG A 426 -21.13 4.11 -5.34
C ARG A 426 -21.33 5.46 -6.01
N ASP A 427 -21.51 6.48 -5.19
CA ASP A 427 -21.49 7.85 -5.68
C ASP A 427 -20.08 8.21 -6.16
N LEU A 428 -20.01 8.78 -7.35
CA LEU A 428 -18.78 9.26 -7.93
C LEU A 428 -18.34 10.54 -7.19
N THR A 429 -17.24 10.46 -6.44
CA THR A 429 -16.66 11.65 -5.81
C THR A 429 -15.76 12.41 -6.78
N SER A 430 -15.55 13.72 -6.55
CA SER A 430 -14.62 14.52 -7.37
C SER A 430 -13.20 13.98 -7.35
N SER A 431 -12.72 13.49 -6.21
CA SER A 431 -11.40 12.87 -6.09
C SER A 431 -11.29 11.57 -6.89
N ALA A 432 -12.32 10.71 -6.83
CA ALA A 432 -12.36 9.46 -7.60
C ALA A 432 -12.38 9.73 -9.11
N LEU A 433 -13.17 10.72 -9.55
CA LEU A 433 -13.21 11.12 -10.96
C LEU A 433 -11.85 11.66 -11.43
N VAL A 434 -11.23 12.56 -10.67
CA VAL A 434 -9.90 13.10 -11.03
C VAL A 434 -8.83 12.01 -11.06
N ALA A 435 -8.85 11.08 -10.10
CA ALA A 435 -7.92 9.96 -10.06
C ALA A 435 -8.07 9.06 -11.30
N LEU A 436 -9.32 8.80 -11.72
CA LEU A 436 -9.62 8.02 -12.91
C LEU A 436 -9.16 8.75 -14.19
N LEU A 437 -9.56 10.02 -14.36
CA LEU A 437 -9.21 10.81 -15.56
C LEU A 437 -7.70 11.01 -15.74
N LYS A 438 -6.96 11.12 -14.64
CA LYS A 438 -5.48 11.25 -14.68
C LYS A 438 -4.76 9.91 -14.86
N HIS A 439 -5.48 8.78 -14.83
CA HIS A 439 -4.86 7.48 -14.99
C HIS A 439 -4.19 7.34 -16.37
N PRO A 440 -2.95 6.84 -16.49
CA PRO A 440 -2.19 6.84 -17.76
C PRO A 440 -2.85 6.08 -18.91
N LEU A 441 -3.66 5.08 -18.62
CA LEU A 441 -4.34 4.24 -19.60
C LEU A 441 -5.77 4.71 -19.97
N VAL A 442 -6.23 5.84 -19.47
CA VAL A 442 -7.53 6.40 -19.88
C VAL A 442 -7.37 7.30 -21.08
N ASN A 443 -8.17 7.08 -22.11
CA ASN A 443 -8.12 7.77 -23.41
C ASN A 443 -6.69 7.82 -23.99
N THR A 444 -6.16 6.67 -24.31
CA THR A 444 -4.80 6.56 -24.87
C THR A 444 -4.70 7.08 -26.30
N ALA A 445 -5.81 7.13 -27.03
CA ALA A 445 -5.88 7.62 -28.40
C ALA A 445 -5.60 9.14 -28.52
N ASP A 446 -6.11 9.95 -27.58
CA ASP A 446 -5.86 11.40 -27.51
C ASP A 446 -5.56 11.86 -26.09
N ARG A 447 -4.44 11.39 -25.57
CA ARG A 447 -4.01 11.66 -24.19
C ARG A 447 -3.78 13.14 -23.90
N GLY A 448 -3.28 13.89 -24.87
CA GLY A 448 -2.95 15.31 -24.72
C GLY A 448 -4.17 16.17 -24.42
N GLU A 449 -5.19 16.07 -25.27
CA GLU A 449 -6.43 16.81 -25.10
C GLU A 449 -7.25 16.34 -23.91
N HIS A 450 -7.27 15.03 -23.67
CA HIS A 450 -7.89 14.45 -22.49
C HIS A 450 -7.34 15.04 -21.17
N LEU A 451 -6.02 15.13 -21.03
CA LEU A 451 -5.40 15.72 -19.84
C LEU A 451 -5.68 17.22 -19.70
N ARG A 452 -5.76 17.94 -20.82
CA ARG A 452 -6.14 19.35 -20.84
C ARG A 452 -7.56 19.53 -20.31
N HIS A 453 -8.54 18.79 -20.85
CA HIS A 453 -9.92 18.81 -20.39
C HIS A 453 -10.06 18.40 -18.93
N SER A 454 -9.32 17.35 -18.51
CA SER A 454 -9.31 16.88 -17.12
C SER A 454 -8.82 17.94 -16.13
N ARG A 455 -7.77 18.70 -16.49
CA ARG A 455 -7.23 19.79 -15.67
C ARG A 455 -8.19 20.98 -15.61
N ASP A 456 -8.77 21.34 -16.75
CA ASP A 456 -9.74 22.42 -16.81
C ASP A 456 -11.00 22.09 -15.99
N LEU A 457 -11.54 20.86 -16.11
CA LEU A 457 -12.66 20.39 -15.30
C LEU A 457 -12.31 20.42 -13.81
N GLU A 458 -11.13 19.94 -13.43
CA GLU A 458 -10.66 19.95 -12.05
C GLU A 458 -10.63 21.37 -11.49
N LEU A 459 -10.00 22.33 -12.19
CA LEU A 459 -9.80 23.70 -11.70
C LEU A 459 -11.07 24.54 -11.73
N ASP A 460 -11.86 24.41 -12.79
CA ASP A 460 -12.99 25.30 -13.03
C ASP A 460 -14.31 24.79 -12.40
N TYR A 461 -14.44 23.49 -12.11
CA TYR A 461 -15.66 22.90 -11.60
C TYR A 461 -15.47 22.01 -10.37
N LEU A 462 -14.64 20.97 -10.44
CA LEU A 462 -14.59 19.98 -9.35
C LEU A 462 -14.07 20.56 -8.04
N ARG A 463 -13.10 21.50 -8.11
CA ARG A 463 -12.56 22.20 -6.92
C ARG A 463 -13.44 23.35 -6.44
N LYS A 464 -14.60 23.61 -7.08
CA LYS A 464 -15.53 24.68 -6.69
C LYS A 464 -16.64 24.16 -5.77
N ALA A 465 -16.26 23.50 -4.67
CA ALA A 465 -17.18 22.90 -3.70
C ALA A 465 -18.16 21.89 -4.34
N CYS A 466 -17.63 21.05 -5.21
CA CYS A 466 -18.38 19.99 -5.90
C CYS A 466 -17.95 18.60 -5.40
N PRO A 467 -18.45 18.11 -4.25
CA PRO A 467 -18.04 16.82 -3.71
C PRO A 467 -18.49 15.63 -4.56
N VAL A 468 -19.68 15.74 -5.19
CA VAL A 468 -20.28 14.70 -6.03
C VAL A 468 -20.65 15.34 -7.39
N PRO A 469 -19.81 15.16 -8.42
CA PRO A 469 -20.10 15.72 -9.75
C PRO A 469 -21.29 15.00 -10.39
N THR A 470 -22.07 15.77 -11.18
CA THR A 470 -23.21 15.27 -11.94
C THR A 470 -23.02 15.52 -13.42
N LEU A 471 -23.68 14.72 -14.27
CA LEU A 471 -23.66 14.93 -15.72
C LEU A 471 -24.05 16.37 -16.09
N ALA A 472 -25.20 16.84 -15.57
CA ALA A 472 -25.69 18.19 -15.87
C ALA A 472 -24.71 19.30 -15.43
N GLY A 473 -24.01 19.10 -14.30
CA GLY A 473 -22.99 20.03 -13.84
C GLY A 473 -21.77 20.08 -14.74
N CYS A 474 -21.30 18.92 -15.21
CA CYS A 474 -20.18 18.81 -16.15
C CYS A 474 -20.56 19.37 -17.55
N GLN A 475 -21.77 19.10 -18.02
CA GLN A 475 -22.29 19.68 -19.26
C GLN A 475 -22.37 21.21 -19.21
N LYS A 476 -22.91 21.77 -18.11
CA LYS A 476 -22.94 23.22 -17.89
C LYS A 476 -21.52 23.83 -17.81
N TRP A 477 -20.54 23.09 -17.33
CA TRP A 477 -19.14 23.50 -17.37
C TRP A 477 -18.62 23.48 -18.82
N ALA A 478 -18.93 22.43 -19.60
CA ALA A 478 -18.49 22.30 -21.00
C ALA A 478 -19.03 23.43 -21.89
N GLU A 479 -20.27 23.89 -21.67
CA GLU A 479 -20.89 24.98 -22.41
C GLU A 479 -20.19 26.34 -22.29
N LYS A 480 -19.40 26.55 -21.21
CA LYS A 480 -18.78 27.87 -20.94
C LYS A 480 -17.64 28.26 -21.88
N ARG A 481 -17.01 27.33 -22.58
CA ARG A 481 -15.86 27.54 -23.47
C ARG A 481 -15.86 26.49 -24.57
N ASP A 482 -15.68 26.88 -25.87
CA ASP A 482 -15.50 25.98 -27.04
C ASP A 482 -16.27 24.63 -26.97
N GLY A 483 -17.59 24.73 -27.05
CA GLY A 483 -18.52 23.76 -26.51
C GLY A 483 -18.49 22.33 -27.10
N SER A 484 -18.14 22.08 -28.39
CA SER A 484 -18.38 20.76 -28.98
C SER A 484 -17.45 19.67 -28.47
N SER A 485 -16.13 19.88 -28.49
CA SER A 485 -15.13 18.86 -28.06
C SER A 485 -15.24 18.53 -26.56
N ARG A 486 -15.49 19.52 -25.71
CA ARG A 486 -15.70 19.30 -24.28
C ARG A 486 -16.99 18.57 -23.97
N MET A 487 -18.07 18.86 -24.72
CA MET A 487 -19.35 18.21 -24.53
C MET A 487 -19.26 16.73 -24.91
N GLU A 488 -18.70 16.40 -26.07
CA GLU A 488 -18.45 15.03 -26.52
C GLU A 488 -17.60 14.26 -25.53
N TRP A 489 -16.54 14.89 -24.97
CA TRP A 489 -15.69 14.31 -23.97
C TRP A 489 -16.44 14.05 -22.64
N VAL A 490 -17.29 14.96 -22.18
CA VAL A 490 -18.12 14.77 -20.99
C VAL A 490 -19.11 13.63 -21.21
N ASP A 491 -19.83 13.63 -22.32
CA ASP A 491 -20.84 12.63 -22.62
C ASP A 491 -20.21 11.23 -22.74
N TRP A 492 -19.03 11.13 -23.35
CA TRP A 492 -18.28 9.87 -23.38
C TRP A 492 -17.94 9.38 -21.96
N ILE A 493 -17.36 10.21 -21.08
CA ILE A 493 -17.02 9.78 -19.71
C ILE A 493 -18.27 9.25 -18.98
N TRP A 494 -19.37 10.02 -19.07
CA TRP A 494 -20.59 9.63 -18.37
C TRP A 494 -21.24 8.40 -19.00
N SER A 495 -21.12 8.17 -20.30
CA SER A 495 -21.58 6.93 -20.95
C SER A 495 -20.84 5.71 -20.42
N CYS A 496 -19.54 5.82 -20.14
CA CYS A 496 -18.75 4.73 -19.53
C CYS A 496 -19.13 4.50 -18.05
N LEU A 497 -19.43 5.56 -17.28
CA LEU A 497 -19.63 5.48 -15.84
C LEU A 497 -21.11 5.28 -15.43
N GLN A 498 -22.05 5.73 -16.24
CA GLN A 498 -23.49 5.61 -15.94
C GLN A 498 -23.96 4.16 -15.68
N PRO A 499 -23.50 3.15 -16.45
CA PRO A 499 -23.87 1.75 -16.20
C PRO A 499 -23.42 1.18 -14.85
N LEU A 500 -22.42 1.82 -14.23
CA LEU A 500 -21.87 1.40 -12.93
C LEU A 500 -22.66 1.97 -11.75
N LYS A 501 -23.46 3.01 -12.00
CA LYS A 501 -24.21 3.72 -10.95
C LYS A 501 -25.47 2.92 -10.55
N ASN A 502 -25.86 3.07 -9.29
CA ASN A 502 -27.09 2.47 -8.74
C ASN A 502 -27.16 0.92 -8.80
N VAL A 503 -26.04 0.24 -8.99
CA VAL A 503 -25.95 -1.22 -8.88
C VAL A 503 -25.98 -1.58 -7.39
N THR A 504 -26.95 -2.41 -6.99
CA THR A 504 -27.05 -2.89 -5.60
C THR A 504 -26.55 -4.32 -5.46
N THR A 505 -27.22 -5.25 -6.14
CA THR A 505 -26.87 -6.67 -6.17
C THR A 505 -27.17 -7.16 -7.58
N ASP A 506 -26.26 -7.93 -8.16
CA ASP A 506 -26.41 -8.47 -9.52
C ASP A 506 -25.68 -9.83 -9.63
N GLN A 507 -25.89 -10.55 -10.73
CA GLN A 507 -25.09 -11.74 -11.03
C GLN A 507 -23.64 -11.34 -11.28
N PHE A 508 -22.71 -12.16 -10.77
CA PHE A 508 -21.28 -11.89 -10.88
C PHE A 508 -20.83 -11.69 -12.34
N GLU A 509 -21.30 -12.57 -13.23
CA GLU A 509 -21.03 -12.50 -14.66
C GLU A 509 -21.49 -11.17 -15.29
N VAL A 510 -22.70 -10.70 -14.96
CA VAL A 510 -23.24 -9.44 -15.48
C VAL A 510 -22.43 -8.24 -14.95
N MET A 511 -22.05 -8.30 -13.68
CA MET A 511 -21.26 -7.25 -13.06
C MET A 511 -19.85 -7.18 -13.67
N LEU A 512 -19.23 -8.34 -13.94
CA LEU A 512 -17.92 -8.45 -14.59
C LEU A 512 -17.94 -7.91 -16.02
N ALA A 513 -18.92 -8.33 -16.83
CA ALA A 513 -19.07 -7.85 -18.20
C ALA A 513 -19.26 -6.33 -18.27
N ARG A 514 -20.09 -5.77 -17.38
CA ARG A 514 -20.31 -4.31 -17.26
C ARG A 514 -19.02 -3.60 -16.84
N HIS A 515 -18.28 -4.15 -15.91
CA HIS A 515 -17.01 -3.63 -15.43
C HIS A 515 -15.94 -3.59 -16.53
N LEU A 516 -15.69 -4.72 -17.19
CA LEU A 516 -14.69 -4.83 -18.24
C LEU A 516 -15.01 -3.96 -19.45
N LYS A 517 -16.32 -3.85 -19.79
CA LYS A 517 -16.75 -2.90 -20.82
C LYS A 517 -16.38 -1.46 -20.45
N ALA A 518 -16.68 -1.02 -19.24
CA ALA A 518 -16.37 0.33 -18.78
C ALA A 518 -14.85 0.60 -18.79
N VAL A 519 -14.04 -0.38 -18.36
CA VAL A 519 -12.56 -0.29 -18.40
C VAL A 519 -12.06 -0.14 -19.84
N SER A 520 -12.58 -0.94 -20.75
CA SER A 520 -12.19 -0.92 -22.16
C SER A 520 -12.61 0.38 -22.87
N ASP A 521 -13.85 0.83 -22.64
CA ASP A 521 -14.38 2.08 -23.21
C ASP A 521 -13.59 3.31 -22.71
N LEU A 522 -13.25 3.33 -21.41
CA LEU A 522 -12.41 4.39 -20.82
C LEU A 522 -10.99 4.40 -21.38
N ALA A 523 -10.42 3.24 -21.64
CA ALA A 523 -9.08 3.14 -22.19
C ALA A 523 -9.05 3.53 -23.69
N ALA A 524 -10.07 3.15 -24.46
CA ALA A 524 -10.19 3.46 -25.87
C ALA A 524 -10.34 4.98 -26.14
N GLY A 525 -11.14 5.68 -25.33
CA GLY A 525 -11.46 7.10 -25.53
C GLY A 525 -12.69 7.33 -26.42
N PRO A 526 -13.12 8.59 -26.59
CA PRO A 526 -14.27 8.92 -27.42
C PRO A 526 -14.00 8.55 -28.89
N GLY A 527 -14.85 7.69 -29.44
CA GLY A 527 -14.73 7.22 -30.85
C GLY A 527 -13.65 6.16 -31.09
N GLY A 528 -12.98 5.67 -30.03
CA GLY A 528 -12.06 4.54 -30.13
C GLY A 528 -12.80 3.21 -30.19
N GLU A 529 -12.47 2.33 -31.13
CA GLU A 529 -13.06 0.98 -31.19
C GLU A 529 -12.42 0.06 -30.16
N THR A 530 -11.11 0.13 -30.00
CA THR A 530 -10.35 -0.67 -29.00
C THR A 530 -9.09 0.05 -28.54
N SER A 531 -8.70 -0.15 -27.27
CA SER A 531 -7.41 0.30 -26.78
C SER A 531 -6.44 -0.90 -26.71
N SER A 532 -5.52 -0.96 -27.64
CA SER A 532 -4.44 -1.97 -27.62
C SER A 532 -3.46 -1.76 -26.46
N GLU A 533 -3.32 -0.54 -25.94
CA GLU A 533 -2.39 -0.21 -24.84
C GLU A 533 -2.80 -0.77 -23.48
N LEU A 534 -4.12 -0.93 -23.25
CA LEU A 534 -4.61 -1.50 -21.98
C LEU A 534 -4.08 -2.93 -21.76
N TRP A 535 -4.10 -3.73 -22.81
CA TRP A 535 -3.71 -5.14 -22.79
C TRP A 535 -2.31 -5.39 -23.35
N ALA A 536 -1.56 -4.32 -23.63
CA ALA A 536 -0.21 -4.41 -24.17
C ALA A 536 0.83 -4.67 -23.08
N MET A 537 2.00 -5.14 -23.48
CA MET A 537 3.12 -5.49 -22.63
C MET A 537 2.78 -6.57 -21.60
N GLN A 538 3.77 -7.06 -20.86
CA GLN A 538 3.60 -8.14 -19.89
C GLN A 538 2.49 -7.88 -18.86
N ALA A 539 2.36 -6.63 -18.39
CA ALA A 539 1.34 -6.28 -17.41
C ALA A 539 -0.07 -6.31 -18.02
N GLY A 540 -0.22 -5.85 -19.27
CA GLY A 540 -1.49 -5.90 -19.99
C GLY A 540 -1.88 -7.32 -20.36
N GLU A 541 -0.94 -8.12 -20.85
CA GLU A 541 -1.16 -9.55 -21.17
C GLU A 541 -1.55 -10.34 -19.92
N ALA A 542 -0.85 -10.13 -18.79
CA ALA A 542 -1.19 -10.76 -17.53
C ALA A 542 -2.58 -10.33 -17.02
N ALA A 543 -2.92 -9.05 -17.17
CA ALA A 543 -4.26 -8.56 -16.79
C ALA A 543 -5.35 -9.16 -17.67
N SER A 544 -5.13 -9.25 -18.99
CA SER A 544 -6.06 -9.89 -19.93
C SER A 544 -6.28 -11.36 -19.59
N ALA A 545 -5.20 -12.12 -19.39
CA ALA A 545 -5.28 -13.54 -19.01
C ALA A 545 -6.01 -13.74 -17.67
N THR A 546 -5.73 -12.86 -16.69
CA THR A 546 -6.36 -12.92 -15.37
C THR A 546 -7.87 -12.62 -15.45
N MET A 547 -8.25 -11.62 -16.24
CA MET A 547 -9.67 -11.29 -16.42
C MET A 547 -10.40 -12.35 -17.24
N ALA A 548 -9.78 -12.94 -18.26
CA ALA A 548 -10.35 -14.05 -19.01
C ALA A 548 -10.61 -15.27 -18.12
N ALA A 549 -9.64 -15.64 -17.26
CA ALA A 549 -9.85 -16.72 -16.29
C ALA A 549 -11.02 -16.41 -15.31
N LEU A 550 -11.18 -15.13 -14.94
CA LEU A 550 -12.30 -14.72 -14.10
C LEU A 550 -13.64 -14.76 -14.86
N GLU A 551 -13.64 -14.47 -16.18
CA GLU A 551 -14.81 -14.62 -17.05
C GLU A 551 -15.21 -16.09 -17.17
N ASP A 552 -14.26 -17.00 -17.42
CA ASP A 552 -14.51 -18.43 -17.50
C ASP A 552 -15.13 -18.99 -16.20
N ALA A 553 -14.67 -18.50 -15.05
CA ALA A 553 -15.18 -18.90 -13.73
C ALA A 553 -16.47 -18.16 -13.30
N SER A 554 -16.90 -17.13 -14.03
CA SER A 554 -17.88 -16.14 -13.56
C SER A 554 -19.26 -16.72 -13.26
N SER A 555 -19.68 -17.77 -13.99
CA SER A 555 -20.94 -18.46 -13.77
C SER A 555 -21.07 -19.08 -12.37
N SER A 556 -19.94 -19.42 -11.73
CA SER A 556 -19.87 -19.93 -10.36
C SER A 556 -19.99 -18.84 -9.28
N GLY A 557 -19.95 -17.55 -9.66
CA GLY A 557 -19.93 -16.42 -8.73
C GLY A 557 -21.27 -16.09 -8.07
N GLY A 558 -22.41 -16.52 -8.68
CA GLY A 558 -23.74 -16.25 -8.17
C GLY A 558 -24.07 -14.77 -8.06
N SER A 559 -25.00 -14.42 -7.17
CA SER A 559 -25.42 -13.03 -6.94
C SER A 559 -24.51 -12.36 -5.91
N VAL A 560 -23.95 -11.20 -6.22
CA VAL A 560 -22.97 -10.47 -5.38
C VAL A 560 -23.32 -8.99 -5.22
N THR A 561 -22.95 -8.41 -4.10
CA THR A 561 -22.96 -6.97 -3.89
C THR A 561 -21.72 -6.31 -4.52
N PRO A 562 -21.74 -5.00 -4.83
CA PRO A 562 -20.57 -4.28 -5.33
C PRO A 562 -19.33 -4.42 -4.46
N THR A 563 -19.50 -4.48 -3.15
CA THR A 563 -18.37 -4.61 -2.20
C THR A 563 -17.75 -6.00 -2.27
N GLU A 564 -18.53 -7.06 -2.37
CA GLU A 564 -18.05 -8.42 -2.54
C GLU A 564 -17.35 -8.59 -3.90
N TYR A 565 -17.97 -8.09 -4.96
CA TYR A 565 -17.39 -8.09 -6.29
C TYR A 565 -16.02 -7.39 -6.33
N GLN A 566 -15.92 -6.18 -5.74
CA GLN A 566 -14.66 -5.45 -5.64
C GLN A 566 -13.57 -6.26 -4.95
N ARG A 567 -13.90 -6.95 -3.84
CA ARG A 567 -12.94 -7.79 -3.10
C ARG A 567 -12.45 -8.97 -3.93
N VAL A 568 -13.33 -9.64 -4.67
CA VAL A 568 -12.94 -10.73 -5.57
C VAL A 568 -11.93 -10.21 -6.61
N VAL A 569 -12.26 -9.13 -7.31
CA VAL A 569 -11.37 -8.55 -8.33
C VAL A 569 -10.02 -8.13 -7.72
N GLU A 570 -10.04 -7.50 -6.54
CA GLU A 570 -8.81 -7.06 -5.87
C GLU A 570 -7.95 -8.25 -5.42
N SER A 571 -8.55 -9.31 -4.91
CA SER A 571 -7.87 -10.54 -4.52
C SER A 571 -7.23 -11.22 -5.72
N VAL A 572 -8.00 -11.46 -6.79
CA VAL A 572 -7.52 -12.14 -8.00
C VAL A 572 -6.36 -11.38 -8.65
N LEU A 573 -6.46 -10.05 -8.76
CA LEU A 573 -5.36 -9.23 -9.28
C LEU A 573 -4.12 -9.22 -8.35
N SER A 574 -4.30 -9.44 -7.06
CA SER A 574 -3.20 -9.39 -6.09
C SER A 574 -2.40 -10.69 -6.03
N THR A 575 -2.98 -11.81 -6.50
CA THR A 575 -2.29 -13.11 -6.56
C THR A 575 -1.34 -13.24 -7.75
N GLN A 576 -1.49 -12.40 -8.76
CA GLN A 576 -0.65 -12.41 -9.96
C GLN A 576 0.51 -11.40 -9.81
N GLU A 577 1.69 -11.80 -10.31
CA GLU A 577 2.90 -10.98 -10.31
C GLU A 577 3.35 -10.68 -11.73
N VAL A 578 3.78 -9.44 -11.96
CA VAL A 578 4.32 -8.98 -13.24
C VAL A 578 5.77 -8.56 -13.03
N ARG A 579 6.64 -8.96 -13.93
CA ARG A 579 8.04 -8.54 -13.92
C ARG A 579 8.24 -7.31 -14.81
N ASN A 580 9.21 -6.48 -14.42
CA ASN A 580 9.58 -5.33 -15.24
C ASN A 580 10.28 -5.84 -16.52
N PRO A 581 9.91 -5.35 -17.73
CA PRO A 581 10.58 -5.72 -18.98
C PRO A 581 11.99 -5.14 -19.12
N ILE A 582 12.43 -4.24 -18.24
CA ILE A 582 13.78 -3.67 -18.25
C ILE A 582 14.78 -4.78 -17.90
N VAL A 583 15.88 -4.83 -18.64
CA VAL A 583 16.99 -5.78 -18.38
C VAL A 583 17.63 -5.41 -17.04
N PRO A 584 17.53 -6.26 -16.01
CA PRO A 584 18.08 -5.95 -14.70
C PRO A 584 19.61 -6.04 -14.71
N HIS A 585 20.23 -5.42 -13.69
CA HIS A 585 21.67 -5.54 -13.46
C HIS A 585 22.03 -7.00 -13.11
N PRO A 586 23.01 -7.64 -13.81
CA PRO A 586 23.27 -9.06 -13.67
C PRO A 586 23.75 -9.49 -12.27
N ASP A 587 24.40 -8.58 -11.55
CA ASP A 587 25.03 -8.88 -10.26
C ASP A 587 24.29 -8.30 -9.05
N ILE A 588 23.16 -7.61 -9.26
CA ILE A 588 22.36 -7.01 -8.18
C ILE A 588 20.99 -7.68 -8.14
N MET A 589 20.76 -8.47 -7.11
CA MET A 589 19.57 -9.30 -6.98
C MET A 589 18.80 -8.95 -5.72
N ILE A 590 17.46 -9.04 -5.80
CA ILE A 590 16.55 -9.02 -4.66
C ILE A 590 15.86 -10.38 -4.61
N TRP A 591 16.08 -11.12 -3.53
CA TRP A 591 15.54 -12.45 -3.35
C TRP A 591 14.54 -12.51 -2.20
N GLY A 592 13.49 -13.30 -2.40
CA GLY A 592 12.73 -13.85 -1.30
C GLY A 592 13.54 -14.91 -0.55
N THR A 593 12.99 -15.38 0.56
CA THR A 593 13.68 -16.39 1.39
C THR A 593 13.83 -17.73 0.69
N LEU A 594 12.89 -18.10 -0.18
CA LEU A 594 12.94 -19.36 -0.95
C LEU A 594 14.11 -19.42 -1.94
N GLU A 595 14.39 -18.32 -2.63
CA GLU A 595 15.52 -18.23 -3.56
C GLU A 595 16.85 -18.27 -2.83
N ALA A 596 16.93 -17.60 -1.68
CA ALA A 596 18.12 -17.57 -0.85
C ALA A 596 18.56 -18.95 -0.37
N ARG A 597 17.61 -19.88 -0.21
CA ARG A 597 17.86 -21.26 0.23
C ARG A 597 18.80 -22.05 -0.71
N VAL A 598 18.70 -21.80 -2.00
CA VAL A 598 19.35 -22.60 -3.03
C VAL A 598 20.29 -21.82 -3.94
N GLN A 599 20.54 -20.53 -3.67
CA GLN A 599 21.42 -19.71 -4.50
C GLN A 599 22.54 -19.08 -3.67
N GLY A 600 23.74 -18.98 -4.25
CA GLY A 600 24.91 -18.33 -3.66
C GLY A 600 25.12 -16.92 -4.20
N ALA A 601 25.51 -16.00 -3.33
CA ALA A 601 26.00 -14.66 -3.66
C ALA A 601 27.34 -14.41 -2.93
N ASP A 602 28.17 -13.52 -3.48
CA ASP A 602 29.42 -13.13 -2.82
C ASP A 602 29.15 -12.32 -1.57
N LEU A 603 28.11 -11.47 -1.63
CA LEU A 603 27.58 -10.69 -0.52
C LEU A 603 26.08 -10.96 -0.35
N ALA A 604 25.69 -11.39 0.85
CA ALA A 604 24.31 -11.50 1.26
C ALA A 604 23.92 -10.31 2.16
N ILE A 605 22.84 -9.60 1.85
CA ILE A 605 22.29 -8.54 2.70
C ILE A 605 20.98 -9.05 3.28
N LEU A 606 20.97 -9.33 4.59
CA LEU A 606 19.79 -9.82 5.32
C LEU A 606 19.09 -8.61 5.94
N ALA A 607 17.97 -8.20 5.36
CA ALA A 607 17.36 -6.93 5.69
C ALA A 607 15.96 -7.05 6.29
N GLY A 608 15.57 -6.00 7.04
CA GLY A 608 14.27 -5.98 7.70
C GLY A 608 14.17 -6.94 8.87
N LEU A 609 15.28 -7.24 9.56
CA LEU A 609 15.33 -8.21 10.67
C LEU A 609 14.70 -7.67 11.95
N ASN A 610 13.41 -7.32 11.84
CA ASN A 610 12.53 -6.98 12.96
C ASN A 610 11.59 -8.16 13.27
N ASP A 611 11.19 -8.28 14.54
CA ASP A 611 10.18 -9.27 14.93
C ASP A 611 8.87 -9.02 14.18
N SER A 612 8.13 -10.07 13.84
CA SER A 612 6.92 -10.04 13.01
C SER A 612 7.13 -9.66 11.53
N VAL A 613 8.35 -9.29 11.12
CA VAL A 613 8.73 -9.10 9.70
C VAL A 613 9.56 -10.29 9.23
N TRP A 614 10.66 -10.58 9.92
CA TRP A 614 11.47 -11.77 9.66
C TRP A 614 11.94 -12.39 10.99
N PRO A 615 11.27 -13.45 11.47
CA PRO A 615 10.18 -14.22 10.84
C PRO A 615 8.85 -13.48 10.84
N GLU A 616 8.10 -13.69 9.76
CA GLU A 616 6.70 -13.28 9.71
C GLU A 616 5.87 -14.15 10.67
N MET A 617 4.97 -13.53 11.41
CA MET A 617 4.03 -14.26 12.24
C MET A 617 2.96 -14.91 11.37
N PRO A 618 2.71 -16.21 11.51
CA PRO A 618 1.64 -16.88 10.77
C PRO A 618 0.29 -16.22 11.05
N ALA A 619 -0.47 -15.93 10.00
CA ALA A 619 -1.84 -15.45 10.15
C ALA A 619 -2.71 -16.50 10.87
N PRO A 620 -3.63 -16.07 11.74
CA PRO A 620 -4.60 -16.98 12.37
C PRO A 620 -5.40 -17.72 11.29
N ASP A 621 -5.56 -19.03 11.47
CA ASP A 621 -6.43 -19.85 10.62
C ASP A 621 -7.89 -19.67 11.08
N PRO A 622 -8.82 -19.23 10.21
CA PRO A 622 -10.20 -19.04 10.60
C PRO A 622 -10.98 -20.36 10.78
N TRP A 623 -10.48 -21.48 10.28
CA TRP A 623 -11.20 -22.75 10.27
C TRP A 623 -10.67 -23.79 11.26
N LEU A 624 -9.34 -23.82 11.49
CA LEU A 624 -8.69 -24.81 12.36
C LEU A 624 -7.79 -24.12 13.37
N ASN A 625 -8.00 -24.42 14.65
CA ASN A 625 -7.05 -24.01 15.66
C ASN A 625 -5.81 -24.92 15.65
N ARG A 626 -4.81 -24.54 16.40
CA ARG A 626 -3.52 -25.24 16.48
C ARG A 626 -3.66 -26.71 16.94
N ASP A 627 -4.49 -26.94 17.96
CA ASP A 627 -4.67 -28.28 18.54
C ASP A 627 -5.43 -29.21 17.57
N MET A 628 -6.41 -28.68 16.84
CA MET A 628 -7.11 -29.41 15.77
C MET A 628 -6.14 -29.78 14.64
N ARG A 629 -5.25 -28.86 14.22
CA ARG A 629 -4.21 -29.15 13.20
C ARG A 629 -3.26 -30.23 13.67
N LEU A 630 -2.80 -30.17 14.93
CA LEU A 630 -1.90 -31.16 15.51
C LEU A 630 -2.56 -32.56 15.57
N ALA A 631 -3.81 -32.64 16.05
CA ALA A 631 -4.56 -33.89 16.12
C ALA A 631 -4.81 -34.53 14.77
N ALA A 632 -5.06 -33.71 13.75
CA ALA A 632 -5.24 -34.15 12.39
C ALA A 632 -3.93 -34.53 11.67
N GLY A 633 -2.77 -34.23 12.25
CA GLY A 633 -1.48 -34.43 11.59
C GLY A 633 -1.18 -33.42 10.47
N LEU A 634 -1.88 -32.29 10.47
CA LEU A 634 -1.61 -31.18 9.56
C LEU A 634 -0.39 -30.37 10.00
N LEU A 635 0.17 -29.62 9.09
CA LEU A 635 1.31 -28.75 9.38
C LEU A 635 0.94 -27.67 10.38
N LEU A 636 1.81 -27.47 11.39
CA LEU A 636 1.63 -26.39 12.35
C LEU A 636 2.06 -25.04 11.76
N PRO A 637 1.46 -23.93 12.20
CA PRO A 637 1.88 -22.59 11.76
C PRO A 637 3.36 -22.30 12.05
N GLU A 638 3.92 -22.86 13.12
CA GLU A 638 5.32 -22.73 13.53
C GLU A 638 6.32 -23.24 12.48
N ARG A 639 5.88 -24.14 11.60
CA ARG A 639 6.70 -24.63 10.47
C ARG A 639 7.17 -23.51 9.54
N ARG A 640 6.34 -22.47 9.35
CA ARG A 640 6.76 -21.29 8.56
C ARG A 640 7.93 -20.58 9.22
N ILE A 641 7.92 -20.50 10.55
CA ILE A 641 9.02 -19.91 11.34
C ILE A 641 10.27 -20.76 11.16
N GLY A 642 10.17 -22.10 11.23
CA GLY A 642 11.30 -23.02 11.05
C GLY A 642 11.90 -22.97 9.65
N LEU A 643 11.07 -22.89 8.60
CA LEU A 643 11.54 -22.72 7.23
C LEU A 643 12.26 -21.37 7.07
N SER A 644 11.69 -20.29 7.63
CA SER A 644 12.29 -18.96 7.62
C SER A 644 13.62 -18.93 8.42
N ALA A 645 13.71 -19.70 9.51
CA ALA A 645 14.93 -19.87 10.27
C ALA A 645 16.02 -20.64 9.49
N HIS A 646 15.62 -21.65 8.71
CA HIS A 646 16.52 -22.37 7.81
C HIS A 646 17.07 -21.45 6.72
N ASP A 647 16.22 -20.62 6.13
CA ASP A 647 16.61 -19.66 5.10
C ASP A 647 17.58 -18.62 5.66
N PHE A 648 17.30 -18.11 6.88
CA PHE A 648 18.21 -17.22 7.60
C PHE A 648 19.55 -17.90 7.93
N GLN A 649 19.51 -19.15 8.41
CA GLN A 649 20.71 -19.92 8.74
C GLN A 649 21.59 -20.18 7.51
N GLN A 650 20.99 -20.50 6.38
CA GLN A 650 21.67 -20.66 5.10
C GLN A 650 22.30 -19.35 4.62
N ALA A 651 21.56 -18.24 4.67
CA ALA A 651 22.00 -16.96 4.16
C ALA A 651 23.12 -16.33 5.01
N ILE A 652 23.04 -16.41 6.35
CA ILE A 652 24.09 -15.88 7.25
C ILE A 652 25.41 -16.64 7.15
N ALA A 653 25.40 -17.86 6.62
CA ALA A 653 26.59 -18.67 6.40
C ALA A 653 27.43 -18.25 5.17
N SER A 654 26.99 -17.25 4.38
CA SER A 654 27.71 -16.67 3.25
C SER A 654 29.02 -16.00 3.68
N ARG A 655 29.98 -15.82 2.75
CA ARG A 655 31.30 -15.24 3.08
C ARG A 655 31.18 -13.83 3.62
N GLU A 656 30.52 -12.93 2.91
CA GLU A 656 30.21 -11.57 3.35
C GLU A 656 28.72 -11.42 3.62
N VAL A 657 28.40 -10.88 4.79
CA VAL A 657 27.01 -10.68 5.19
C VAL A 657 26.83 -9.31 5.85
N LEU A 658 25.83 -8.58 5.38
CA LEU A 658 25.34 -7.37 6.03
C LEU A 658 23.96 -7.68 6.62
N ILE A 659 23.84 -7.61 7.93
CA ILE A 659 22.59 -7.75 8.66
C ILE A 659 22.04 -6.36 8.92
N THR A 660 20.77 -6.09 8.56
CA THR A 660 20.16 -4.78 8.76
C THR A 660 18.79 -4.85 9.42
N ARG A 661 18.47 -3.82 10.18
CA ARG A 661 17.15 -3.54 10.71
C ARG A 661 16.92 -2.05 10.91
N SER A 662 15.67 -1.60 10.86
CA SER A 662 15.29 -0.26 11.31
C SER A 662 14.85 -0.28 12.78
N LYS A 663 15.20 0.75 13.55
CA LYS A 663 14.74 0.95 14.93
C LYS A 663 13.33 1.49 15.00
N ARG A 664 12.87 2.15 13.93
CA ARG A 664 11.51 2.70 13.81
C ARG A 664 10.97 2.51 12.41
N VAL A 665 9.70 2.14 12.34
CA VAL A 665 8.90 2.08 11.11
C VAL A 665 7.66 2.93 11.33
N ASP A 666 7.40 3.89 10.44
CA ASP A 666 6.29 4.84 10.54
C ASP A 666 6.17 5.52 11.92
N GLY A 667 7.31 5.88 12.51
CA GLY A 667 7.39 6.52 13.81
C GLY A 667 7.31 5.58 15.02
N THR A 668 6.93 4.31 14.83
CA THR A 668 6.80 3.30 15.89
C THR A 668 8.11 2.55 16.10
N GLU A 669 8.50 2.32 17.35
CA GLU A 669 9.69 1.52 17.69
C GLU A 669 9.47 0.05 17.34
N THR A 670 10.51 -0.59 16.79
CA THR A 670 10.51 -1.99 16.39
C THR A 670 11.35 -2.84 17.34
N VAL A 671 11.01 -4.12 17.45
CA VAL A 671 11.77 -5.11 18.20
C VAL A 671 12.72 -5.87 17.26
N PRO A 672 14.00 -6.07 17.61
CA PRO A 672 14.90 -6.89 16.79
C PRO A 672 14.35 -8.31 16.62
N SER A 673 14.60 -8.90 15.43
CA SER A 673 14.30 -10.31 15.18
C SER A 673 14.88 -11.21 16.28
N ARG A 674 14.11 -12.23 16.68
CA ARG A 674 14.54 -13.22 17.68
C ARG A 674 15.90 -13.86 17.37
N TRP A 675 16.23 -14.04 16.11
CA TRP A 675 17.51 -14.63 15.71
C TRP A 675 18.68 -13.68 15.94
N ILE A 676 18.50 -12.40 15.66
CA ILE A 676 19.52 -11.39 15.95
C ILE A 676 19.71 -11.25 17.46
N ASN A 677 18.60 -11.23 18.22
CA ASN A 677 18.68 -11.20 19.69
C ASN A 677 19.48 -12.41 20.23
N ARG A 678 19.26 -13.62 19.68
CA ARG A 678 19.99 -14.81 20.11
C ARG A 678 21.50 -14.72 19.79
N ILE A 679 21.86 -14.31 18.59
CA ILE A 679 23.25 -14.15 18.17
C ILE A 679 23.96 -13.07 19.01
N THR A 680 23.33 -11.92 19.19
CA THR A 680 23.91 -10.80 19.94
C THR A 680 24.03 -11.12 21.43
N ASN A 681 23.04 -11.82 22.01
CA ASN A 681 23.08 -12.25 23.40
C ASN A 681 24.15 -13.32 23.61
N LEU A 682 24.25 -14.31 22.70
CA LEU A 682 25.31 -15.30 22.76
C LEU A 682 26.69 -14.64 22.71
N LEU A 683 26.96 -13.79 21.70
CA LEU A 683 28.22 -13.06 21.60
C LEU A 683 28.52 -12.22 22.84
N THR A 684 27.53 -11.54 23.40
CA THR A 684 27.69 -10.71 24.61
C THR A 684 28.07 -11.53 25.83
N GLY A 685 27.60 -12.78 25.89
CA GLY A 685 27.85 -13.73 27.00
C GLY A 685 29.14 -14.56 26.86
N LEU A 686 29.76 -14.59 25.66
CA LEU A 686 30.97 -15.38 25.46
C LEU A 686 32.16 -14.78 26.19
N PRO A 687 32.96 -15.61 26.90
CA PRO A 687 34.16 -15.13 27.60
C PRO A 687 35.32 -14.75 26.66
N GLN A 688 35.29 -15.23 25.41
CA GLN A 688 36.32 -15.04 24.39
C GLN A 688 36.17 -13.72 23.63
N ASP A 689 36.13 -12.58 24.32
CA ASP A 689 36.07 -11.26 23.69
C ASP A 689 34.84 -11.02 22.78
N GLY A 690 33.76 -11.78 22.99
CA GLY A 690 32.56 -11.73 22.14
C GLY A 690 31.91 -10.35 22.08
N ARG A 691 32.00 -9.53 23.15
CA ARG A 691 31.47 -8.14 23.14
C ARG A 691 32.23 -7.25 22.17
N ASN A 692 33.56 -7.38 22.11
CA ASN A 692 34.38 -6.62 21.16
C ASN A 692 34.08 -7.08 19.74
N LYS A 693 33.89 -8.39 19.52
CA LYS A 693 33.49 -8.90 18.21
C LYS A 693 32.14 -8.37 17.74
N LEU A 694 31.17 -8.25 18.62
CA LEU A 694 29.89 -7.59 18.32
C LEU A 694 30.07 -6.09 18.01
N ALA A 695 30.95 -5.40 18.75
CA ALA A 695 31.27 -4.00 18.46
C ALA A 695 31.95 -3.83 17.10
N GLU A 696 32.85 -4.73 16.70
CA GLU A 696 33.45 -4.75 15.38
C GLU A 696 32.40 -4.96 14.26
N MET A 697 31.46 -5.88 14.45
CA MET A 697 30.33 -6.08 13.52
C MET A 697 29.50 -4.80 13.35
N ARG A 698 29.19 -4.13 14.46
CA ARG A 698 28.47 -2.85 14.44
C ARG A 698 29.27 -1.74 13.78
N ALA A 699 30.56 -1.64 14.04
CA ALA A 699 31.42 -0.63 13.41
C ALA A 699 31.44 -0.77 11.88
N ARG A 700 31.53 -2.02 11.37
CA ARG A 700 31.42 -2.30 9.93
C ARG A 700 30.07 -1.94 9.36
N GLY A 701 28.99 -2.13 10.11
CA GLY A 701 27.63 -1.75 9.70
C GLY A 701 27.43 -0.23 9.71
N ASN A 702 27.88 0.44 10.77
CA ASN A 702 27.75 1.89 10.95
C ASN A 702 28.45 2.70 9.85
N TYR A 703 29.53 2.18 9.27
CA TYR A 703 30.17 2.77 8.11
C TYR A 703 29.17 3.11 6.98
N TRP A 704 28.19 2.24 6.73
CA TRP A 704 27.16 2.48 5.71
C TRP A 704 26.11 3.50 6.15
N LEU A 705 25.83 3.58 7.45
CA LEU A 705 24.98 4.64 8.02
C LEU A 705 25.65 6.00 7.90
N ASP A 706 26.93 6.08 8.21
CA ASP A 706 27.70 7.33 8.11
C ASP A 706 27.74 7.83 6.66
N LEU A 707 27.92 6.92 5.69
CA LEU A 707 27.82 7.28 4.27
C LEU A 707 26.41 7.73 3.87
N ALA A 708 25.36 7.08 4.36
CA ALA A 708 24.00 7.48 4.10
C ALA A 708 23.71 8.87 4.68
N GLU A 709 24.19 9.16 5.88
CA GLU A 709 24.08 10.47 6.51
C GLU A 709 24.84 11.55 5.72
N GLN A 710 26.05 11.24 5.25
CA GLN A 710 26.84 12.16 4.42
C GLN A 710 26.14 12.52 3.09
N ILE A 711 25.43 11.58 2.48
CA ILE A 711 24.66 11.86 1.26
C ILE A 711 23.46 12.75 1.53
N GLU A 712 22.80 12.56 2.67
CA GLU A 712 21.62 13.35 3.07
C GLU A 712 21.99 14.70 3.69
N THR A 713 23.22 14.82 4.19
CA THR A 713 23.68 16.08 4.80
C THR A 713 24.02 17.11 3.72
N PRO A 714 23.45 18.29 3.76
CA PRO A 714 23.77 19.36 2.82
C PRO A 714 25.25 19.74 2.85
N ARG A 715 25.86 19.89 1.66
CA ARG A 715 27.23 20.39 1.56
C ARG A 715 27.24 21.88 1.83
N GLY A 716 27.67 22.27 3.03
CA GLY A 716 27.77 23.66 3.49
C GLY A 716 26.61 24.09 4.37
N ALA A 717 26.79 25.18 5.07
CA ALA A 717 25.74 25.79 5.89
C ALA A 717 24.66 26.39 5.00
N SER A 718 23.43 25.90 5.13
CA SER A 718 22.26 26.56 4.56
C SER A 718 21.92 27.76 5.43
N PRO A 719 22.09 29.00 4.95
CA PRO A 719 21.71 30.16 5.74
C PRO A 719 20.21 30.14 5.99
N ARG A 720 19.81 30.43 7.22
CA ARG A 720 18.40 30.60 7.55
C ARG A 720 17.81 31.74 6.72
N ALA A 721 16.59 31.58 6.26
CA ALA A 721 15.88 32.67 5.62
C ALA A 721 15.69 33.80 6.62
N LYS A 722 15.73 35.03 6.11
CA LYS A 722 15.36 36.21 6.87
C LYS A 722 13.87 36.47 6.70
N ARG A 723 13.26 37.14 7.68
CA ARG A 723 11.84 37.52 7.61
C ARG A 723 11.60 38.39 6.38
N PRO A 724 10.82 37.95 5.40
CA PRO A 724 10.73 38.65 4.11
C PRO A 724 9.84 39.88 4.21
N ALA A 725 10.26 40.96 3.55
CA ALA A 725 9.48 42.16 3.29
C ALA A 725 9.71 42.63 1.85
N PRO A 726 9.16 41.89 0.84
CA PRO A 726 9.38 42.24 -0.58
C PRO A 726 8.81 43.62 -0.89
N CYS A 727 9.57 44.43 -1.66
CA CYS A 727 9.19 45.74 -2.16
C CYS A 727 8.98 45.68 -3.69
N PRO A 728 7.80 45.26 -4.16
CA PRO A 728 7.51 45.25 -5.58
C PRO A 728 7.37 46.66 -6.14
N PRO A 729 7.57 46.85 -7.46
CA PRO A 729 7.33 48.14 -8.12
C PRO A 729 5.93 48.67 -7.78
N VAL A 730 5.79 49.99 -7.65
CA VAL A 730 4.50 50.63 -7.29
C VAL A 730 3.42 50.29 -8.33
N SER A 731 3.80 50.18 -9.59
CA SER A 731 2.89 49.80 -10.71
C SER A 731 2.30 48.38 -10.57
N ALA A 732 3.00 47.45 -9.91
CA ALA A 732 2.55 46.06 -9.68
C ALA A 732 1.71 45.89 -8.41
N ARG A 733 1.58 46.94 -7.57
CA ARG A 733 0.83 46.90 -6.33
C ARG A 733 -0.68 46.95 -6.58
N PRO A 734 -1.53 46.25 -5.80
CA PRO A 734 -2.95 46.24 -6.00
C PRO A 734 -3.56 47.66 -5.83
N ARG A 735 -4.39 48.02 -6.78
CA ARG A 735 -5.15 49.29 -6.77
C ARG A 735 -6.60 49.11 -6.29
N GLN A 736 -6.96 47.86 -5.98
CA GLN A 736 -8.31 47.52 -5.46
C GLN A 736 -8.20 46.42 -4.43
N LEU A 737 -8.83 46.60 -3.28
CA LEU A 737 -9.00 45.59 -2.24
C LEU A 737 -10.39 45.69 -1.63
N SER A 738 -10.86 44.55 -1.06
CA SER A 738 -12.13 44.56 -0.30
C SER A 738 -11.91 45.02 1.15
N VAL A 739 -12.96 45.50 1.79
CA VAL A 739 -12.94 45.91 3.21
C VAL A 739 -12.37 44.81 4.13
N THR A 740 -12.70 43.54 3.87
CA THR A 740 -12.16 42.39 4.61
C THR A 740 -10.68 42.12 4.31
N THR A 741 -10.22 42.44 3.12
CA THR A 741 -8.81 42.26 2.73
C THR A 741 -7.91 43.31 3.34
N ILE A 742 -8.45 44.51 3.71
CA ILE A 742 -7.70 45.55 4.41
C ILE A 742 -7.18 45.05 5.77
N GLU A 743 -7.96 44.24 6.49
CA GLU A 743 -7.47 43.59 7.72
C GLU A 743 -6.25 42.70 7.45
N LYS A 744 -6.28 41.95 6.36
CA LYS A 744 -5.11 41.13 5.93
C LYS A 744 -3.90 42.00 5.59
N LEU A 745 -4.12 43.14 4.91
CA LEU A 745 -3.04 44.08 4.62
C LEU A 745 -2.40 44.64 5.91
N VAL A 746 -3.16 44.81 6.97
CA VAL A 746 -2.64 45.30 8.27
C VAL A 746 -1.93 44.17 9.03
N ARG A 747 -2.48 42.93 9.02
CA ARG A 747 -1.96 41.79 9.78
C ARG A 747 -0.77 41.11 9.12
N ASP A 748 -0.92 40.81 7.83
CA ASP A 748 0.04 40.05 7.04
C ASP A 748 0.14 40.63 5.62
N PRO A 749 0.87 41.76 5.47
CA PRO A 749 1.10 42.33 4.14
C PRO A 749 1.65 41.35 3.12
N PHE A 750 2.50 40.39 3.53
CA PHE A 750 3.05 39.38 2.63
C PHE A 750 1.98 38.53 1.93
N ALA A 751 0.89 38.23 2.62
CA ALA A 751 -0.26 37.54 1.99
C ALA A 751 -0.87 38.37 0.86
N ILE A 752 -0.90 39.71 0.97
CA ILE A 752 -1.35 40.60 -0.11
C ILE A 752 -0.39 40.58 -1.28
N TYR A 753 0.92 40.62 -1.01
CA TYR A 753 1.95 40.48 -2.03
C TYR A 753 1.82 39.15 -2.78
N ALA A 754 1.75 38.03 -2.07
CA ALA A 754 1.63 36.71 -2.67
C ALA A 754 0.35 36.57 -3.53
N ARG A 755 -0.78 37.04 -3.02
CA ARG A 755 -2.09 36.87 -3.68
C ARG A 755 -2.32 37.83 -4.84
N TYR A 756 -1.93 39.09 -4.72
CA TYR A 756 -2.30 40.13 -5.68
C TYR A 756 -1.16 40.58 -6.58
N VAL A 757 0.09 40.46 -6.14
CA VAL A 757 1.27 40.80 -6.97
C VAL A 757 1.79 39.56 -7.67
N LEU A 758 1.98 38.44 -6.95
CA LEU A 758 2.42 37.18 -7.56
C LEU A 758 1.28 36.36 -8.16
N GLY A 759 0.02 36.68 -7.90
CA GLY A 759 -1.13 35.95 -8.40
C GLY A 759 -1.32 34.55 -7.79
N LEU A 760 -0.60 34.23 -6.71
CA LEU A 760 -0.66 32.92 -6.07
C LEU A 760 -1.96 32.77 -5.28
N ARG A 761 -2.67 31.70 -5.56
CA ARG A 761 -3.87 31.30 -4.81
C ARG A 761 -3.76 29.83 -4.45
N PRO A 762 -4.18 29.42 -3.23
CA PRO A 762 -4.24 28.01 -2.90
C PRO A 762 -5.26 27.33 -3.81
N LEU A 763 -5.01 26.06 -4.12
CA LEU A 763 -6.01 25.23 -4.78
C LEU A 763 -7.10 24.89 -3.77
N ASP A 764 -8.34 25.07 -4.16
CA ASP A 764 -9.48 24.60 -3.38
C ASP A 764 -9.41 23.05 -3.28
N GLN A 765 -9.81 22.51 -2.13
CA GLN A 765 -9.77 21.06 -1.91
C GLN A 765 -10.78 20.34 -2.82
N LEU A 766 -10.40 19.16 -3.34
CA LEU A 766 -11.30 18.30 -4.10
C LEU A 766 -12.36 17.69 -3.18
N ASP A 767 -11.92 17.14 -2.06
CA ASP A 767 -12.80 16.55 -1.05
C ASP A 767 -13.15 17.63 -0.05
N VAL A 768 -14.28 18.28 -0.29
CA VAL A 768 -14.79 19.31 0.58
C VAL A 768 -15.48 18.64 1.77
N PHE A 769 -14.89 18.81 2.95
CA PHE A 769 -15.54 18.42 4.19
C PHE A 769 -16.36 19.58 4.74
N PRO A 770 -17.54 19.31 5.34
CA PRO A 770 -18.38 20.35 5.91
C PRO A 770 -17.65 21.04 7.06
N ASP A 771 -17.21 22.29 6.83
CA ASP A 771 -16.48 23.10 7.78
C ASP A 771 -17.32 24.27 8.34
N ALA A 772 -16.68 25.05 9.22
CA ALA A 772 -17.32 26.20 9.84
C ALA A 772 -17.59 27.35 8.85
N ALA A 773 -16.73 27.49 7.81
CA ALA A 773 -16.89 28.55 6.80
C ALA A 773 -18.07 28.24 5.89
N MET A 774 -18.19 26.99 5.42
CA MET A 774 -19.34 26.56 4.60
C MET A 774 -20.66 26.71 5.37
N ARG A 775 -20.69 26.35 6.66
CA ARG A 775 -21.85 26.59 7.52
C ARG A 775 -22.17 28.09 7.66
N GLY A 776 -21.15 28.93 7.83
CA GLY A 776 -21.28 30.36 7.89
C GLY A 776 -21.97 30.92 6.65
N THR A 777 -21.48 30.55 5.47
CA THR A 777 -22.08 30.97 4.18
C THR A 777 -23.54 30.54 4.05
N ALA A 778 -23.86 29.28 4.40
CA ALA A 778 -25.24 28.81 4.37
C ALA A 778 -26.17 29.61 5.34
N LEU A 779 -25.68 29.96 6.54
CA LEU A 779 -26.43 30.77 7.49
C LEU A 779 -26.64 32.18 6.99
N HIS A 780 -25.64 32.83 6.37
CA HIS A 780 -25.83 34.17 5.75
C HIS A 780 -26.92 34.14 4.68
N GLU A 781 -26.91 33.16 3.78
CA GLU A 781 -27.95 32.99 2.75
C GLU A 781 -29.34 32.77 3.37
N ILE A 782 -29.44 32.00 4.43
CA ILE A 782 -30.71 31.76 5.13
C ILE A 782 -31.24 33.06 5.74
N LEU A 783 -30.36 33.80 6.40
CA LEU A 783 -30.75 35.07 7.05
C LEU A 783 -31.07 36.16 6.04
N GLN A 784 -30.30 36.25 4.95
CA GLN A 784 -30.61 37.13 3.85
C GLN A 784 -32.02 36.86 3.29
N ALA A 785 -32.31 35.62 2.89
CA ALA A 785 -33.59 35.22 2.35
C ALA A 785 -34.74 35.48 3.33
N PHE A 786 -34.51 35.20 4.63
CA PHE A 786 -35.50 35.51 5.67
C PHE A 786 -35.78 37.01 5.81
N VAL A 787 -34.74 37.85 5.87
CA VAL A 787 -34.92 39.31 6.00
C VAL A 787 -35.57 39.90 4.76
N GLU A 788 -35.21 39.44 3.56
CA GLU A 788 -35.82 39.89 2.30
C GLU A 788 -37.30 39.53 2.19
N THR A 789 -37.66 38.28 2.50
CA THR A 789 -39.06 37.80 2.43
C THR A 789 -39.94 38.40 3.52
N THR A 790 -39.36 38.85 4.63
CA THR A 790 -40.09 39.43 5.77
C THR A 790 -39.90 40.96 5.91
N LYS A 791 -39.37 41.63 4.87
CA LYS A 791 -38.94 43.02 4.93
C LYS A 791 -40.05 43.95 5.42
N GLU A 792 -41.25 43.79 4.92
CA GLU A 792 -42.41 44.68 5.27
C GLU A 792 -43.02 44.31 6.63
N ALA A 793 -43.17 42.99 6.90
CA ALA A 793 -43.76 42.53 8.15
C ALA A 793 -43.28 41.08 8.46
N LEU A 794 -43.17 40.76 9.74
CA LEU A 794 -42.94 39.38 10.16
C LEU A 794 -44.23 38.55 9.97
N PRO A 795 -44.12 37.28 9.49
CA PRO A 795 -45.29 36.39 9.38
C PRO A 795 -45.82 36.01 10.77
N GLY A 796 -47.03 35.40 10.82
CA GLY A 796 -47.65 34.98 12.07
C GLY A 796 -46.81 33.96 12.85
N ASP A 797 -46.05 33.09 12.16
CA ASP A 797 -45.03 32.20 12.74
C ASP A 797 -43.68 32.45 12.06
N PRO A 798 -42.90 33.42 12.53
CA PRO A 798 -41.58 33.73 11.93
C PRO A 798 -40.53 32.62 12.09
N GLU A 799 -40.64 31.83 13.16
CA GLU A 799 -39.73 30.73 13.41
C GLU A 799 -39.91 29.57 12.40
N ALA A 800 -41.19 29.19 12.18
CA ALA A 800 -41.51 28.18 11.15
C ALA A 800 -41.05 28.63 9.75
N HIS A 801 -41.26 29.91 9.41
CA HIS A 801 -40.81 30.46 8.13
C HIS A 801 -39.27 30.41 7.95
N LEU A 802 -38.51 30.77 9.01
CA LEU A 802 -37.07 30.70 9.02
C LEU A 802 -36.56 29.25 8.84
N MET A 803 -37.24 28.29 9.49
CA MET A 803 -36.90 26.87 9.39
C MET A 803 -37.19 26.31 7.99
N GLU A 804 -38.28 26.76 7.34
CA GLU A 804 -38.60 26.37 5.96
C GLU A 804 -37.55 26.86 4.96
N ILE A 805 -37.17 28.14 5.02
CA ILE A 805 -36.07 28.71 4.21
C ILE A 805 -34.78 27.93 4.49
N GLY A 806 -34.50 27.67 5.77
CA GLY A 806 -33.34 26.89 6.19
C GLY A 806 -33.28 25.50 5.58
N ALA A 807 -34.40 24.79 5.57
CA ALA A 807 -34.49 23.46 4.97
C ALA A 807 -34.20 23.48 3.46
N GLN A 808 -34.74 24.47 2.74
CA GLN A 808 -34.53 24.64 1.29
C GLN A 808 -33.05 24.91 0.97
N ILE A 809 -32.41 25.84 1.65
CA ILE A 809 -31.03 26.24 1.40
C ILE A 809 -30.05 25.10 1.83
N LEU A 810 -30.29 24.49 3.00
CA LEU A 810 -29.44 23.40 3.48
C LEU A 810 -29.52 22.15 2.59
N ASN A 811 -30.64 21.86 1.95
CA ASN A 811 -30.76 20.81 0.95
C ASN A 811 -29.82 21.04 -0.27
N GLN A 812 -29.63 22.30 -0.64
CA GLN A 812 -28.77 22.66 -1.76
C GLN A 812 -27.27 22.73 -1.36
N ARG A 813 -26.98 23.27 -0.16
CA ARG A 813 -25.62 23.57 0.29
C ARG A 813 -24.93 22.43 1.07
N ALA A 814 -25.71 21.52 1.67
CA ALA A 814 -25.20 20.41 2.47
C ALA A 814 -25.62 19.04 1.88
N PRO A 815 -24.92 18.51 0.90
CA PRO A 815 -25.27 17.23 0.27
C PRO A 815 -25.17 16.04 1.23
N TRP A 816 -24.43 16.17 2.34
CA TRP A 816 -24.25 15.11 3.33
C TRP A 816 -25.45 15.03 4.30
N PRO A 817 -26.20 13.91 4.36
CA PRO A 817 -27.40 13.81 5.19
C PRO A 817 -27.15 14.07 6.68
N ALA A 818 -26.08 13.50 7.24
CA ALA A 818 -25.73 13.69 8.65
C ALA A 818 -25.39 15.15 8.98
N THR A 819 -24.62 15.81 8.11
CA THR A 819 -24.26 17.22 8.24
C THR A 819 -25.49 18.12 8.15
N ARG A 820 -26.38 17.84 7.19
CA ARG A 820 -27.62 18.57 7.03
C ARG A 820 -28.49 18.45 8.27
N ALA A 821 -28.66 17.25 8.81
CA ALA A 821 -29.41 17.05 10.06
C ALA A 821 -28.79 17.83 11.23
N LEU A 822 -27.47 17.82 11.37
CA LEU A 822 -26.75 18.57 12.41
C LEU A 822 -26.90 20.09 12.24
N TRP A 823 -26.79 20.62 11.02
CA TRP A 823 -26.94 22.05 10.77
C TRP A 823 -28.37 22.52 10.93
N THR A 824 -29.35 21.69 10.55
CA THR A 824 -30.78 21.96 10.83
C THR A 824 -31.06 22.01 12.33
N ALA A 825 -30.47 21.08 13.11
CA ALA A 825 -30.64 21.11 14.58
C ALA A 825 -30.01 22.37 15.22
N LYS A 826 -28.86 22.82 14.70
CA LYS A 826 -28.22 24.09 15.14
C LYS A 826 -29.04 25.30 14.75
N LEU A 827 -29.59 25.35 13.53
CA LEU A 827 -30.47 26.40 13.08
C LEU A 827 -31.73 26.50 13.96
N ARG A 828 -32.37 25.37 14.28
CA ARG A 828 -33.53 25.33 15.19
C ARG A 828 -33.23 25.91 16.56
N ARG A 829 -32.05 25.60 17.12
CA ARG A 829 -31.60 26.13 18.41
C ARG A 829 -31.37 27.65 18.36
N PHE A 830 -30.93 28.16 17.23
CA PHE A 830 -30.67 29.58 16.98
C PHE A 830 -31.93 30.35 16.63
N ALA A 831 -32.98 29.73 16.04
CA ALA A 831 -34.14 30.40 15.45
C ALA A 831 -34.90 31.29 16.44
N SER A 832 -35.36 30.77 17.57
CA SER A 832 -36.15 31.52 18.54
C SER A 832 -35.37 32.71 19.13
N PRO A 833 -34.14 32.61 19.62
CA PRO A 833 -33.35 33.77 20.03
C PRO A 833 -33.14 34.83 18.95
N PHE A 834 -32.94 34.38 17.70
CA PHE A 834 -32.78 35.29 16.57
C PHE A 834 -34.06 36.08 16.30
N ILE A 835 -35.24 35.42 16.27
CA ILE A 835 -36.51 36.04 16.02
C ILE A 835 -36.86 37.09 17.11
N LEU A 836 -36.62 36.77 18.37
CA LEU A 836 -36.80 37.73 19.46
C LEU A 836 -35.91 38.97 19.26
N SER A 837 -34.65 38.77 18.97
CA SER A 837 -33.73 39.86 18.69
C SER A 837 -34.11 40.66 17.44
N GLU A 838 -34.69 40.00 16.42
CA GLU A 838 -35.19 40.64 15.20
C GLU A 838 -36.43 41.50 15.46
N GLN A 839 -37.36 41.01 16.26
CA GLN A 839 -38.51 41.79 16.69
C GLN A 839 -38.12 43.07 17.45
N ASP A 840 -37.12 42.97 18.34
CA ASP A 840 -36.61 44.13 19.06
C ASP A 840 -35.92 45.13 18.13
N ARG A 841 -35.09 44.69 17.20
CA ARG A 841 -34.43 45.56 16.20
C ARG A 841 -35.44 46.32 15.35
N ARG A 842 -36.51 45.64 14.90
CA ARG A 842 -37.57 46.28 14.08
C ARG A 842 -38.41 47.35 14.79
N ARG A 843 -38.30 47.43 16.11
CA ARG A 843 -38.89 48.56 16.88
C ARG A 843 -38.11 49.85 16.69
N PHE A 844 -36.78 49.74 16.41
CA PHE A 844 -35.93 50.91 16.28
C PHE A 844 -35.62 51.27 14.83
N ALA A 845 -35.48 50.25 13.94
CA ALA A 845 -35.15 50.46 12.56
C ALA A 845 -35.79 49.36 11.69
N LYS A 846 -36.16 49.65 10.46
CA LYS A 846 -36.72 48.72 9.51
C LYS A 846 -35.66 48.22 8.55
N PRO A 847 -35.68 46.92 8.17
CA PRO A 847 -34.77 46.39 7.13
C PRO A 847 -34.97 47.18 5.83
N HIS A 848 -33.84 47.67 5.28
CA HIS A 848 -33.86 48.47 4.06
C HIS A 848 -33.26 47.67 2.89
N ARG A 849 -32.06 47.14 3.05
CA ARG A 849 -31.35 46.33 2.03
C ARG A 849 -30.52 45.22 2.69
N THR A 850 -30.33 44.12 1.96
CA THR A 850 -29.42 43.03 2.31
C THR A 850 -28.38 42.87 1.21
N GLU A 851 -27.21 42.34 1.53
CA GLU A 851 -26.07 42.08 0.59
C GLU A 851 -25.76 43.30 -0.32
N LEU A 852 -25.80 44.48 0.26
CA LEU A 852 -25.64 45.76 -0.45
C LEU A 852 -24.16 45.94 -0.87
N ARG A 853 -23.86 45.77 -2.17
CA ARG A 853 -22.54 45.89 -2.72
C ARG A 853 -22.17 47.34 -2.99
N GLY A 854 -20.90 47.67 -2.77
CA GLY A 854 -20.40 49.03 -3.01
C GLY A 854 -18.95 49.04 -3.53
N GLN A 855 -18.64 50.18 -4.16
CA GLN A 855 -17.31 50.45 -4.69
C GLN A 855 -16.98 51.94 -4.45
N LEU A 856 -15.96 52.19 -3.62
CA LEU A 856 -15.51 53.55 -3.27
C LEU A 856 -14.17 53.83 -3.95
N LEU A 857 -14.15 54.76 -4.90
CA LEU A 857 -12.94 55.31 -5.48
C LEU A 857 -12.38 56.46 -4.57
N ARG A 858 -11.20 56.20 -3.97
CA ARG A 858 -10.45 57.22 -3.24
C ARG A 858 -9.43 57.91 -4.17
N SER A 859 -9.91 58.97 -4.82
CA SER A 859 -9.14 59.72 -5.81
C SER A 859 -7.83 60.27 -5.25
N SER A 860 -7.78 60.59 -3.96
CA SER A 860 -6.61 61.12 -3.23
C SER A 860 -5.38 60.18 -3.27
N VAL A 861 -5.64 58.86 -3.35
CA VAL A 861 -4.61 57.81 -3.33
C VAL A 861 -4.73 56.86 -4.55
N GLY A 862 -5.58 57.16 -5.50
CA GLY A 862 -5.80 56.34 -6.72
C GLY A 862 -6.15 54.89 -6.39
N PHE A 863 -7.03 54.68 -5.39
CA PHE A 863 -7.34 53.35 -4.88
C PHE A 863 -8.86 53.10 -4.80
N THR A 864 -9.26 51.87 -5.11
CA THR A 864 -10.65 51.46 -5.04
C THR A 864 -10.87 50.50 -3.86
N LEU A 865 -11.78 50.87 -2.98
CA LEU A 865 -12.24 49.99 -1.91
C LEU A 865 -13.58 49.35 -2.32
N THR A 866 -13.65 48.01 -2.22
CA THR A 866 -14.92 47.28 -2.45
C THR A 866 -15.44 46.68 -1.18
N GLY A 867 -16.78 46.62 -1.03
CA GLY A 867 -17.37 46.00 0.16
C GLY A 867 -18.80 45.58 -0.10
N THR A 868 -19.28 44.67 0.75
CA THR A 868 -20.67 44.27 0.81
C THR A 868 -21.15 44.43 2.24
N ALA A 869 -22.24 45.14 2.45
CA ALA A 869 -22.91 45.23 3.75
C ALA A 869 -23.98 44.11 3.80
N ASP A 870 -23.86 43.19 4.75
CA ASP A 870 -24.78 42.06 4.88
C ASP A 870 -26.23 42.54 5.07
N ARG A 871 -26.40 43.64 5.84
CA ARG A 871 -27.70 44.23 6.10
C ARG A 871 -27.59 45.71 6.41
N VAL A 872 -28.52 46.49 5.88
CA VAL A 872 -28.72 47.89 6.19
C VAL A 872 -30.16 48.12 6.62
N ASP A 873 -30.38 48.69 7.81
CA ASP A 873 -31.69 49.08 8.31
C ASP A 873 -31.78 50.62 8.39
N LEU A 874 -32.97 51.18 8.27
CA LEU A 874 -33.21 52.60 8.43
C LEU A 874 -34.05 52.86 9.67
N THR A 875 -33.62 53.82 10.45
CA THR A 875 -34.38 54.36 11.59
C THR A 875 -35.56 55.24 11.09
N PRO A 876 -36.56 55.54 11.92
CA PRO A 876 -37.67 56.37 11.52
C PRO A 876 -37.32 57.79 11.04
N ASP A 877 -36.19 58.34 11.48
CA ASP A 877 -35.58 59.58 11.05
C ASP A 877 -34.65 59.44 9.83
N GLY A 878 -34.62 58.28 9.22
CA GLY A 878 -33.90 58.02 7.97
C GLY A 878 -32.39 57.73 8.10
N ARG A 879 -31.86 57.60 9.34
CA ARG A 879 -30.45 57.25 9.56
C ARG A 879 -30.22 55.77 9.40
N ALA A 880 -29.02 55.38 8.92
CA ALA A 880 -28.69 54.01 8.58
C ALA A 880 -27.96 53.28 9.72
N LEU A 881 -28.35 52.02 9.95
CA LEU A 881 -27.65 51.06 10.79
C LEU A 881 -27.12 49.94 9.89
N ILE A 882 -25.80 49.73 9.92
CA ILE A 882 -25.11 48.70 9.09
C ILE A 882 -24.73 47.50 9.95
N TYR A 883 -25.17 46.35 9.56
CA TYR A 883 -24.91 45.09 10.27
C TYR A 883 -24.06 44.12 9.43
N ASP A 884 -23.22 43.34 10.12
CA ASP A 884 -22.45 42.23 9.56
C ASP A 884 -22.66 41.00 10.44
N TYR A 885 -23.06 39.88 9.85
CA TYR A 885 -23.29 38.60 10.54
C TYR A 885 -21.99 37.85 10.80
N LYS A 886 -21.80 37.33 12.01
CA LYS A 886 -20.63 36.53 12.38
C LYS A 886 -21.07 35.17 12.94
N SER A 887 -20.77 34.11 12.21
CA SER A 887 -20.94 32.72 12.67
C SER A 887 -19.89 32.28 13.69
N GLY A 888 -18.78 32.99 13.82
CA GLY A 888 -17.72 32.84 14.81
C GLY A 888 -17.79 33.89 15.93
N ALA A 889 -16.66 34.00 16.66
CA ALA A 889 -16.51 35.04 17.68
C ALA A 889 -16.46 36.44 17.00
N THR A 890 -17.18 37.39 17.56
CA THR A 890 -17.13 38.79 17.11
C THR A 890 -15.81 39.43 17.54
N PRO A 891 -15.16 40.25 16.69
CA PRO A 891 -13.95 40.99 17.04
C PRO A 891 -14.16 41.87 18.29
N THR A 892 -13.18 41.84 19.20
CA THR A 892 -13.21 42.71 20.38
C THR A 892 -13.08 44.20 19.97
N GLN A 893 -13.56 45.14 20.75
CA GLN A 893 -13.45 46.58 20.46
C GLN A 893 -11.98 46.99 20.15
N LYS A 894 -11.02 46.48 20.92
CA LYS A 894 -9.60 46.75 20.72
C LYS A 894 -9.10 46.29 19.36
N VAL A 895 -9.62 45.17 18.87
CA VAL A 895 -9.29 44.64 17.53
C VAL A 895 -9.96 45.45 16.44
N GLN A 896 -11.23 45.87 16.64
CA GLN A 896 -11.96 46.76 15.72
C GLN A 896 -11.28 48.12 15.57
N ASP A 897 -10.82 48.71 16.68
CA ASP A 897 -10.17 50.00 16.66
C ASP A 897 -8.85 50.01 15.92
N LYS A 898 -8.07 48.93 15.97
CA LYS A 898 -6.68 48.90 15.48
C LYS A 898 -6.49 48.06 14.22
N ILE A 899 -7.26 47.02 13.99
CA ILE A 899 -6.95 46.00 13.00
C ILE A 899 -8.13 45.72 12.08
N ASN A 900 -9.29 45.35 12.66
CA ASN A 900 -10.46 44.97 11.90
C ASN A 900 -11.34 46.23 11.67
N LYS A 901 -11.09 46.89 10.56
CA LYS A 901 -11.79 48.12 10.16
C LYS A 901 -13.03 47.86 9.25
N GLN A 902 -13.50 46.62 9.14
CA GLN A 902 -14.56 46.24 8.20
C GLN A 902 -15.80 47.13 8.34
N LEU A 903 -16.41 47.18 9.53
CA LEU A 903 -17.61 47.96 9.75
C LEU A 903 -17.37 49.46 9.57
N GLN A 904 -16.23 49.98 10.01
CA GLN A 904 -15.90 51.41 9.89
C GLN A 904 -15.71 51.81 8.42
N LEU A 905 -15.11 50.93 7.59
CA LEU A 905 -14.99 51.18 6.16
C LEU A 905 -16.31 51.03 5.41
N LEU A 906 -17.19 50.11 5.84
CA LEU A 906 -18.59 50.07 5.32
C LEU A 906 -19.39 51.34 5.68
N ALA A 907 -19.22 51.88 6.89
CA ALA A 907 -19.82 53.15 7.28
C ALA A 907 -19.32 54.30 6.38
N LEU A 908 -18.01 54.37 6.13
CA LEU A 908 -17.42 55.30 5.18
C LEU A 908 -18.03 55.16 3.77
N MET A 909 -18.21 53.93 3.28
CA MET A 909 -18.83 53.70 1.96
C MET A 909 -20.29 54.18 1.94
N GLY A 910 -21.03 53.98 3.02
CA GLY A 910 -22.41 54.47 3.16
C GLY A 910 -22.48 55.97 3.10
N GLU A 911 -21.67 56.69 3.91
CA GLU A 911 -21.70 58.17 3.98
C GLU A 911 -21.36 58.88 2.66
N VAL A 912 -20.50 58.25 1.84
CA VAL A 912 -20.10 58.85 0.54
C VAL A 912 -20.97 58.35 -0.63
N GLY A 913 -22.00 57.54 -0.38
CA GLY A 913 -22.87 57.00 -1.41
C GLY A 913 -22.19 56.00 -2.36
N ALA A 914 -21.27 55.21 -1.83
CA ALA A 914 -20.47 54.25 -2.64
C ALA A 914 -21.18 52.89 -2.87
N PHE A 915 -22.35 52.67 -2.28
CA PHE A 915 -23.16 51.47 -2.48
C PHE A 915 -24.00 51.57 -3.76
N MET A 916 -24.12 50.48 -4.46
CA MET A 916 -24.94 50.40 -5.68
C MET A 916 -26.41 50.61 -5.37
N ASP A 917 -27.12 51.31 -6.25
CA ASP A 917 -28.54 51.60 -6.11
C ASP A 917 -28.94 52.29 -4.78
N SER A 918 -28.02 53.01 -4.18
CA SER A 918 -28.24 53.73 -2.94
C SER A 918 -27.75 55.18 -3.03
N SER A 919 -28.51 56.11 -2.42
CA SER A 919 -28.05 57.45 -2.16
C SER A 919 -27.05 57.44 -0.98
N THR A 920 -26.48 58.59 -0.65
CA THR A 920 -25.71 58.79 0.59
C THR A 920 -26.54 58.37 1.78
N LEU A 921 -25.95 57.57 2.68
CA LEU A 921 -26.56 57.11 3.92
C LEU A 921 -26.02 57.96 5.08
N ASP A 922 -26.88 58.52 5.90
CA ASP A 922 -26.46 59.09 7.17
C ASP A 922 -26.28 57.95 8.18
N VAL A 923 -25.02 57.48 8.35
CA VAL A 923 -24.74 56.30 9.15
C VAL A 923 -24.67 56.64 10.64
N GLU A 924 -25.67 56.23 11.36
CA GLU A 924 -25.73 56.41 12.81
C GLU A 924 -24.80 55.47 13.57
N ALA A 925 -24.83 54.20 13.22
CA ALA A 925 -24.05 53.16 13.90
C ALA A 925 -23.83 51.94 13.05
N THR A 926 -22.86 51.12 13.45
CA THR A 926 -22.59 49.78 12.90
C THR A 926 -22.54 48.74 14.01
N ALA A 927 -22.84 47.48 13.68
CA ALA A 927 -22.69 46.37 14.65
C ALA A 927 -22.40 45.01 14.01
N TYR A 928 -21.70 44.14 14.75
CA TYR A 928 -21.64 42.71 14.46
C TYR A 928 -22.86 42.04 15.11
N LEU A 929 -23.53 41.17 14.33
CA LEU A 929 -24.58 40.29 14.83
C LEU A 929 -24.02 38.88 15.01
N SER A 930 -23.87 38.40 16.25
CA SER A 930 -23.38 37.07 16.54
C SER A 930 -24.48 36.04 16.29
N LEU A 931 -24.12 34.98 15.52
CA LEU A 931 -25.00 33.84 15.21
C LEU A 931 -24.82 32.67 16.20
N ASN A 932 -23.91 32.79 17.17
CA ASN A 932 -23.60 31.71 18.11
C ASN A 932 -24.15 31.93 19.53
N THR A 933 -24.42 33.16 19.90
CA THR A 933 -24.88 33.52 21.25
C THR A 933 -26.16 34.31 21.16
N ALA A 934 -27.10 34.04 22.07
CA ALA A 934 -28.37 34.75 22.20
C ALA A 934 -28.19 36.22 22.53
N ASP A 935 -26.97 36.69 22.69
CA ASP A 935 -26.75 38.00 23.26
C ASP A 935 -25.65 38.76 22.53
N ARG A 936 -26.03 39.93 22.11
CA ARG A 936 -25.21 41.13 22.12
C ARG A 936 -24.74 41.62 20.78
N MET A 937 -25.68 42.26 20.17
CA MET A 937 -25.39 43.39 19.30
C MET A 937 -24.76 44.49 20.14
N LYS A 938 -23.52 44.89 19.88
CA LYS A 938 -22.94 46.13 20.38
C LYS A 938 -22.90 47.09 19.22
N LEU A 939 -23.81 48.07 19.29
CA LEU A 939 -23.83 49.19 18.37
C LEU A 939 -22.60 50.07 18.63
N HIS A 940 -21.85 50.34 17.58
CA HIS A 940 -20.81 51.35 17.57
C HIS A 940 -21.37 52.61 16.90
N SER A 941 -21.76 53.58 17.69
CA SER A 941 -22.26 54.87 17.21
C SER A 941 -21.15 55.85 16.91
N TYR A 942 -21.24 56.53 15.79
CA TYR A 942 -20.21 57.45 15.32
C TYR A 942 -20.47 58.87 15.80
N LYS A 943 -19.37 59.56 16.20
CA LYS A 943 -19.39 60.97 16.51
C LYS A 943 -19.33 61.79 15.23
N PRO A 944 -19.86 63.04 15.21
CA PRO A 944 -19.71 63.91 14.05
C PRO A 944 -18.25 64.06 13.62
N GLY A 945 -17.95 63.73 12.35
CA GLY A 945 -16.62 63.81 11.78
C GLY A 945 -15.72 62.59 11.96
N GLU A 946 -16.11 61.60 12.77
CA GLU A 946 -15.34 60.36 13.01
C GLU A 946 -15.17 59.53 11.75
N ILE A 947 -16.25 59.35 10.94
CA ILE A 947 -16.21 58.62 9.69
C ILE A 947 -15.28 59.27 8.67
N LYS A 948 -15.20 60.60 8.67
CA LYS A 948 -14.24 61.38 7.84
C LYS A 948 -12.80 61.09 8.27
N GLU A 949 -12.51 60.98 9.57
CA GLU A 949 -11.19 60.63 10.07
C GLU A 949 -10.82 59.21 9.71
N ILE A 950 -11.77 58.25 9.77
CA ILE A 950 -11.58 56.89 9.29
C ILE A 950 -11.12 56.91 7.81
N GLY A 951 -11.74 57.73 6.97
CA GLY A 951 -11.33 57.93 5.59
C GLY A 951 -9.92 58.44 5.42
N ARG A 952 -9.47 59.39 6.29
CA ARG A 952 -8.11 59.89 6.29
C ARG A 952 -7.10 58.85 6.80
N GLU A 953 -7.44 58.03 7.79
CA GLU A 953 -6.60 56.93 8.25
C GLU A 953 -6.43 55.87 7.15
N PHE A 954 -7.51 55.55 6.44
CA PHE A 954 -7.46 54.64 5.29
C PHE A 954 -6.53 55.21 4.18
N ASP A 955 -6.71 56.48 3.82
CA ASP A 955 -5.84 57.10 2.80
C ASP A 955 -4.37 57.11 3.22
N ARG A 956 -4.04 57.39 4.50
CA ARG A 956 -2.67 57.28 5.07
C ARG A 956 -2.10 55.86 4.97
N LEU A 957 -2.90 54.82 5.25
CA LEU A 957 -2.51 53.42 5.11
C LEU A 957 -2.13 53.09 3.66
N ILE A 958 -3.02 53.46 2.71
CA ILE A 958 -2.75 53.17 1.29
C ILE A 958 -1.56 53.95 0.77
N ALA A 959 -1.41 55.23 1.10
CA ALA A 959 -0.26 56.06 0.72
C ALA A 959 1.05 55.46 1.27
N ALA A 960 1.05 54.90 2.46
CA ALA A 960 2.22 54.21 3.02
C ALA A 960 2.66 53.04 2.15
N PHE A 961 1.72 52.22 1.65
CA PHE A 961 1.99 51.10 0.74
C PHE A 961 2.27 51.55 -0.71
N ASP A 962 2.09 52.82 -1.07
CA ASP A 962 2.56 53.40 -2.36
C ASP A 962 4.01 53.90 -2.30
N THR A 963 4.62 53.90 -1.14
CA THR A 963 6.05 54.26 -1.00
C THR A 963 6.93 53.10 -1.54
N PRO A 964 7.87 53.35 -2.47
CA PRO A 964 8.68 52.26 -3.08
C PRO A 964 9.42 51.37 -2.09
N THR A 965 9.89 51.95 -0.99
CA THR A 965 10.68 51.30 0.06
C THR A 965 9.81 50.51 1.07
N GLN A 966 8.48 50.69 1.05
CA GLN A 966 7.56 49.99 1.92
C GLN A 966 7.47 48.54 1.48
N GLY A 967 8.00 47.63 2.28
CA GLY A 967 7.93 46.19 2.04
C GLY A 967 6.64 45.56 2.57
N TYR A 968 6.23 44.51 1.91
CA TYR A 968 5.11 43.65 2.33
C TYR A 968 5.62 42.62 3.34
N MET A 969 5.75 43.01 4.59
CA MET A 969 6.30 42.17 5.68
C MET A 969 5.40 41.00 6.01
N SER A 970 5.97 39.80 6.16
CA SER A 970 5.22 38.62 6.63
C SER A 970 4.92 38.70 8.12
N ARG A 971 3.69 38.26 8.51
CA ARG A 971 3.22 38.13 9.89
C ARG A 971 3.44 39.38 10.76
N ARG A 972 3.06 40.53 10.26
CA ARG A 972 3.24 41.82 10.98
C ARG A 972 2.54 41.84 12.34
N ILE A 973 1.31 41.32 12.41
CA ILE A 973 0.53 41.18 13.63
C ILE A 973 0.00 39.75 13.65
N PRO A 974 0.72 38.80 14.26
CA PRO A 974 0.28 37.41 14.32
C PRO A 974 -1.09 37.29 14.99
N GLU A 975 -1.93 36.37 14.50
CA GLU A 975 -3.18 36.03 15.20
C GLU A 975 -2.83 35.05 16.33
N PRO A 976 -3.22 35.38 17.59
CA PRO A 976 -3.10 34.39 18.65
C PRO A 976 -4.12 33.25 18.37
N ASP A 977 -3.72 32.01 18.56
CA ASP A 977 -4.57 30.81 18.60
C ASP A 977 -5.16 30.27 17.28
N ARG A 978 -4.54 30.43 16.13
CA ARG A 978 -4.81 29.51 15.03
C ARG A 978 -3.73 28.42 15.03
N GLY A 979 -4.07 27.24 15.49
CA GLY A 979 -3.21 26.02 15.45
C GLY A 979 -2.86 25.54 14.04
N TYR A 980 -3.19 26.34 13.01
CA TYR A 980 -2.84 26.08 11.60
C TYR A 980 -2.01 27.25 11.08
N GLY A 981 -0.97 26.94 10.32
CA GLY A 981 -0.10 27.93 9.67
C GLY A 981 -0.91 28.88 8.78
N HIS A 982 -0.37 30.08 8.54
CA HIS A 982 -0.96 31.01 7.56
C HIS A 982 -0.76 30.47 6.13
N GLU A 983 -1.67 30.84 5.23
CA GLU A 983 -1.75 30.39 3.83
C GLU A 983 -0.41 30.45 3.07
N TYR A 984 0.45 31.41 3.40
CA TYR A 984 1.73 31.68 2.73
C TYR A 984 2.97 31.48 3.61
N ASP A 985 2.84 30.82 4.77
CA ASP A 985 3.96 30.59 5.68
C ASP A 985 5.11 29.83 5.02
N SER A 986 4.80 28.79 4.22
CA SER A 986 5.81 28.03 3.48
C SER A 986 6.53 28.88 2.44
N LEU A 987 5.82 29.80 1.74
CA LEU A 987 6.41 30.72 0.79
C LEU A 987 7.31 31.75 1.50
N ALA A 988 6.88 32.23 2.66
CA ALA A 988 7.64 33.12 3.51
C ALA A 988 8.80 32.44 4.26
N ARG A 989 8.87 31.09 4.19
CA ARG A 989 9.84 30.27 4.93
C ARG A 989 9.75 30.49 6.44
N TYR A 990 8.51 30.69 6.95
CA TYR A 990 8.26 30.78 8.38
C TYR A 990 8.69 29.49 9.10
N GLY A 991 9.34 29.64 10.27
CA GLY A 991 9.99 28.55 10.99
C GLY A 991 11.52 28.54 10.81
N GLU A 992 12.05 29.23 9.79
CA GLU A 992 13.48 29.54 9.70
C GLU A 992 13.80 30.90 10.35
N TRP A 993 12.82 31.76 10.55
CA TRP A 993 12.84 33.02 11.27
C TRP A 993 11.66 33.08 12.25
N GLU A 994 11.72 33.97 13.23
CA GLU A 994 10.70 34.16 14.27
C GLU A 994 9.97 35.50 14.10
N ASP A 995 8.78 35.62 14.73
CA ASP A 995 7.99 36.85 14.67
C ASP A 995 8.71 38.06 15.29
N SER A 996 9.72 37.83 16.14
CA SER A 996 10.60 38.83 16.73
C SER A 996 11.70 39.33 15.80
N ASP A 997 12.01 38.57 14.73
CA ASP A 997 13.06 38.94 13.80
C ASP A 997 12.70 40.20 13.01
N PRO A 998 13.67 41.12 12.79
CA PRO A 998 13.42 42.30 11.99
C PRO A 998 13.10 41.91 10.52
N PRO A 999 12.12 42.55 9.88
CA PRO A 999 11.87 42.35 8.48
C PRO A 999 12.99 42.84 7.61
N VAL A 1000 13.33 42.09 6.58
CA VAL A 1000 14.36 42.49 5.61
C VAL A 1000 13.69 42.91 4.30
N PRO A 1001 13.73 44.22 3.96
CA PRO A 1001 13.22 44.67 2.67
C PRO A 1001 13.99 44.05 1.52
N VAL A 1002 13.28 43.56 0.52
CA VAL A 1002 13.88 43.02 -0.70
C VAL A 1002 13.38 43.88 -1.88
N ASP A 1003 14.27 44.65 -2.46
CA ASP A 1003 13.99 45.50 -3.61
C ASP A 1003 13.80 44.63 -4.88
N LEU A 1004 12.57 44.61 -5.41
CA LEU A 1004 12.20 43.86 -6.59
C LEU A 1004 12.07 44.74 -7.85
N THR A 1005 12.32 46.03 -7.76
CA THR A 1005 12.21 46.98 -8.90
C THR A 1005 13.22 46.65 -10.01
N ARG A 1006 14.37 46.04 -9.67
CA ARG A 1006 15.39 45.63 -10.64
C ARG A 1006 15.01 44.41 -11.50
N LEU A 1007 13.93 43.71 -11.19
CA LEU A 1007 13.45 42.55 -11.95
C LEU A 1007 12.71 42.95 -13.24
N GLU A 1008 12.21 44.20 -13.36
CA GLU A 1008 11.58 44.70 -14.59
C GLU A 1008 12.59 44.80 -15.76
N ALA A 1009 13.88 45.00 -15.49
CA ALA A 1009 14.93 45.11 -16.51
C ALA A 1009 15.30 43.78 -17.23
N ARG A 1010 14.72 42.61 -16.81
CA ARG A 1010 14.99 41.29 -17.42
C ARG A 1010 13.81 40.69 -18.17
N ARG A 1011 12.76 41.45 -18.43
CA ARG A 1011 11.55 40.99 -19.18
C ARG A 1011 11.53 41.44 -20.65
N ASP A 1012 12.66 41.73 -21.27
CA ASP A 1012 12.71 41.74 -22.72
C ASP A 1012 13.24 40.40 -23.27
N PRO A 1013 12.55 39.85 -24.28
CA PRO A 1013 12.61 38.44 -24.67
C PRO A 1013 13.97 37.99 -25.21
#